data_495b66dbfaeb774a55f566ae5e0ad657
#
_entry.id   495b66dbfaeb774a55f566ae5e0ad657
#
_cell.length_a   1.000
_cell.length_b   1.000
_cell.length_c   1.000
_cell.angle_alpha   90.00
_cell.angle_beta   90.00
_cell.angle_gamma   90.00
#
_symmetry.space_group_name_H-M   'P 1'
#
loop_
_entity.id
_entity.type
_entity.pdbx_description
1 polymer ?
#
loop_
_entity_poly.entity_id
_entity_poly.type
_entity_poly.pdbx_seq_one_letter_code
_entity_poly.pdbx_strand_id
1 'polypeptide(L)'
;MPTEFSFLGRRPTLLLLSLMTAATSSWAAPALTPAQAAANLTAPDLALPADETDSAPLSDGTVRTYAVPETGLVMVTPPVVSVTPAPVTPVVRETIQPEAAPVTPTAETPAAAALTTDPKTDELFINTYRAYQKKDAAAVTTGAETLATHPLAIYPELWNLLLQLSKSPQDAKQQQKMTTFISRHHGDYIAERARTDWARIAAEQNNAERFRTLYRRLDWNQTESDLVCSKARFDLADAVRTKKSLPAALTAAHRVLLETGKPDDGACVKLRSAYLAADPKAAWPVFLILMQQKRFNQARELATLTNAKQFPVNKNALSELLTNPTKWYKRHAKRLNREPAALLLVAALRLASSDTQTAAKIAESVSPRLSAARRSLLWSRVGLEAALNLDESASAYFARAGKMLGTAPDTVGKNFILTWNARAALRTGDWKKVLAAVNKLPPALKRSDAWIYWRARGLEKTGHPKKARQLFASISGHTEFYGLLACEALGKPYPNYQRPAPIPNASYWDKNPSVQRALAFYRLDLNAEGNREWNWALRKLKTDARLNLAAYAGSRDLFHREINTSEATPAVVFSQRYPRPHQTDIENAAQTAELDPAWVYGLIRQESRFVRQARSSVGAQGMMQVMPRTARWVAAHLALNDFSDEQLTDTSVNLTIGCRYLKLVADAFEGSMPLATAAYNAGPSRSAAWRAKLTRAEEGAVFAETIPFTETRNYVQRVLANTVHYASYYNSDKNVIKLSAILGTVTPKPIQNVALP
;
A
#
# COMPACT_ATOMS: atom_id res chain seq x y z
N MET A 1 18.84 -36.67 50.65
CA MET A 1 18.03 -37.15 51.80
C MET A 1 17.13 -36.05 52.23
N PRO A 2 15.93 -36.39 52.61
CA PRO A 2 14.70 -36.18 51.89
C PRO A 2 13.81 -35.21 52.67
N THR A 3 12.73 -34.78 52.07
CA THR A 3 11.35 -35.18 52.45
C THR A 3 10.33 -34.51 51.55
N GLU A 4 9.61 -35.39 50.94
CA GLU A 4 8.25 -35.29 50.45
C GLU A 4 7.30 -34.58 51.43
N PHE A 5 6.28 -33.92 50.89
CA PHE A 5 4.89 -34.18 51.28
C PHE A 5 3.93 -33.77 50.14
N SER A 6 3.23 -34.76 49.65
CA SER A 6 2.04 -34.73 48.84
C SER A 6 0.81 -34.32 49.66
N PHE A 7 -0.20 -33.66 49.07
CA PHE A 7 -1.62 -33.97 49.29
C PHE A 7 -2.50 -33.33 48.18
N LEU A 8 -3.05 -34.18 47.41
CA LEU A 8 -4.45 -34.41 47.02
C LEU A 8 -5.45 -33.28 47.27
N GLY A 9 -6.19 -32.92 46.19
CA GLY A 9 -7.58 -32.77 46.43
C GLY A 9 -8.38 -31.78 45.55
N ARG A 10 -9.11 -32.36 44.61
CA ARG A 10 -10.41 -31.90 44.12
C ARG A 10 -10.47 -30.85 43.02
N ARG A 11 -10.81 -31.36 41.82
CA ARG A 11 -11.60 -30.62 40.82
C ARG A 11 -12.96 -30.22 41.41
N PRO A 12 -13.48 -29.10 40.99
CA PRO A 12 -14.86 -29.12 40.51
C PRO A 12 -14.98 -28.68 39.05
N THR A 13 -15.73 -29.46 38.37
CA THR A 13 -16.51 -29.28 37.19
C THR A 13 -16.99 -27.83 37.06
N LEU A 14 -16.62 -27.15 35.98
CA LEU A 14 -17.33 -25.98 35.53
C LEU A 14 -17.92 -26.26 34.15
N LEU A 15 -19.23 -26.28 34.20
CA LEU A 15 -20.15 -26.36 33.06
C LEU A 15 -19.85 -25.28 32.02
N LEU A 16 -20.14 -25.69 30.79
CA LEU A 16 -20.45 -24.89 29.63
C LEU A 16 -21.11 -23.53 29.97
N LEU A 17 -20.46 -22.46 29.52
CA LEU A 17 -21.13 -21.28 29.01
C LEU A 17 -20.37 -20.85 27.74
N SER A 18 -20.54 -21.63 26.71
CA SER A 18 -20.35 -21.17 25.33
C SER A 18 -21.73 -20.74 24.88
N LEU A 19 -21.88 -19.49 24.57
CA LEU A 19 -22.73 -18.93 23.51
C LEU A 19 -22.96 -17.44 23.81
N MET A 20 -22.73 -16.66 22.77
CA MET A 20 -22.97 -15.22 22.64
C MET A 20 -21.78 -14.30 22.94
N THR A 21 -20.72 -14.43 22.17
CA THR A 21 -20.08 -13.23 21.64
C THR A 21 -20.74 -12.92 20.30
N ALA A 22 -21.83 -12.17 20.38
CA ALA A 22 -22.37 -11.47 19.24
C ALA A 22 -21.24 -10.66 18.60
N ALA A 23 -21.04 -10.87 17.31
CA ALA A 23 -20.21 -10.03 16.49
C ALA A 23 -20.81 -8.60 16.55
N THR A 24 -20.32 -7.77 17.44
CA THR A 24 -20.52 -6.35 17.38
C THR A 24 -19.67 -5.84 16.21
N SER A 25 -20.27 -5.81 15.03
CA SER A 25 -19.74 -5.05 13.91
C SER A 25 -19.64 -3.60 14.34
N SER A 26 -18.40 -3.11 14.49
CA SER A 26 -18.15 -1.73 14.85
C SER A 26 -18.57 -0.82 13.70
N TRP A 27 -19.53 0.03 13.93
CA TRP A 27 -20.01 1.11 13.07
C TRP A 27 -19.15 2.37 13.15
N ALA A 28 -18.06 2.35 13.87
CA ALA A 28 -17.07 3.38 13.73
C ALA A 28 -16.71 3.47 12.23
N ALA A 29 -16.61 4.67 11.71
CA ALA A 29 -15.77 4.89 10.55
C ALA A 29 -14.55 4.00 10.74
N PRO A 30 -14.18 3.14 9.79
CA PRO A 30 -13.11 2.22 10.03
C PRO A 30 -11.96 3.04 10.57
N ALA A 31 -11.65 2.87 11.84
CA ALA A 31 -10.37 3.30 12.35
C ALA A 31 -9.40 2.66 11.36
N LEU A 32 -8.65 3.50 10.67
CA LEU A 32 -7.65 3.01 9.77
C LEU A 32 -6.92 1.93 10.52
N THR A 33 -6.82 0.75 9.92
CA THR A 33 -5.94 -0.24 10.49
C THR A 33 -4.59 0.44 10.67
N PRO A 34 -3.80 0.02 11.62
CA PRO A 34 -2.44 0.47 11.76
C PRO A 34 -1.70 0.67 10.43
N ALA A 35 -1.77 -0.22 9.50
CA ALA A 35 -1.22 -0.07 8.16
C ALA A 35 -1.83 1.09 7.34
N GLN A 36 -3.10 1.41 7.51
CA GLN A 36 -3.75 2.50 6.78
C GLN A 36 -3.40 3.90 7.30
N ALA A 37 -3.08 4.04 8.58
CA ALA A 37 -2.61 5.31 9.14
C ALA A 37 -1.15 5.58 8.70
N ALA A 38 -0.27 4.58 8.71
CA ALA A 38 1.08 4.70 8.15
C ALA A 38 1.05 5.02 6.64
N ALA A 39 0.14 4.37 5.90
CA ALA A 39 -0.04 4.62 4.48
C ALA A 39 -0.48 6.05 4.14
N ASN A 40 -1.28 6.68 4.99
CA ASN A 40 -1.70 8.07 4.79
C ASN A 40 -0.59 9.09 5.01
N LEU A 41 0.49 8.71 5.69
CA LEU A 41 1.63 9.59 5.95
C LEU A 41 2.78 9.40 4.95
N THR A 42 2.94 8.20 4.38
CA THR A 42 4.13 7.80 3.62
C THR A 42 3.90 7.53 2.14
N ALA A 43 2.65 7.41 1.69
CA ALA A 43 2.36 7.14 0.28
C ALA A 43 1.33 8.12 -0.30
N PRO A 44 1.39 8.45 -1.60
CA PRO A 44 0.21 8.91 -2.29
C PRO A 44 -0.89 7.86 -2.09
N ASP A 45 -2.12 8.26 -1.88
CA ASP A 45 -3.34 7.51 -1.46
C ASP A 45 -3.58 6.09 -2.04
N LEU A 46 -2.56 5.29 -2.19
CA LEU A 46 -2.53 4.01 -2.91
C LEU A 46 -1.86 2.88 -2.12
N ALA A 47 -1.56 3.09 -0.82
CA ALA A 47 -0.96 2.04 -0.03
C ALA A 47 -1.99 0.99 0.40
N LEU A 48 -1.70 -0.24 0.09
CA LEU A 48 -2.41 -1.42 0.57
C LEU A 48 -2.03 -1.72 2.02
N PRO A 49 -2.93 -2.37 2.79
CA PRO A 49 -2.58 -2.82 4.12
C PRO A 49 -1.37 -3.76 4.08
N ALA A 50 -0.53 -3.67 5.12
CA ALA A 50 0.66 -4.49 5.31
C ALA A 50 0.31 -5.95 5.66
N ASP A 51 -0.46 -6.61 4.80
CA ASP A 51 -0.65 -8.05 4.86
C ASP A 51 0.12 -8.66 3.70
N GLU A 52 0.98 -9.60 3.98
CA GLU A 52 1.87 -10.30 3.03
C GLU A 52 1.13 -11.02 1.88
N THR A 53 -0.17 -10.82 1.77
CA THR A 53 -1.06 -11.42 0.75
C THR A 53 -1.61 -10.36 -0.18
N ASP A 54 -0.74 -9.53 -0.73
CA ASP A 54 -1.13 -8.53 -1.67
C ASP A 54 -1.54 -9.13 -3.00
N SER A 55 -2.80 -9.04 -3.34
CA SER A 55 -3.38 -9.52 -4.59
C SER A 55 -3.60 -8.43 -5.63
N ALA A 56 -3.30 -7.17 -5.32
CA ALA A 56 -3.43 -6.08 -6.29
C ALA A 56 -2.07 -5.46 -6.61
N PRO A 57 -1.77 -5.25 -7.90
CA PRO A 57 -0.57 -4.52 -8.26
C PRO A 57 -0.75 -3.08 -7.82
N LEU A 58 0.08 -2.65 -6.90
CA LEU A 58 0.27 -1.25 -6.67
C LEU A 58 0.90 -0.61 -7.89
N SER A 59 0.42 0.54 -8.20
CA SER A 59 1.03 1.38 -9.21
C SER A 59 2.47 1.66 -8.86
N ASP A 60 3.36 1.26 -9.72
CA ASP A 60 4.77 1.68 -9.75
C ASP A 60 4.87 3.16 -10.12
N GLY A 61 4.31 4.06 -9.30
CA GLY A 61 4.36 5.51 -9.59
C GLY A 61 3.49 5.99 -10.77
N THR A 62 2.75 5.11 -11.44
CA THR A 62 1.85 5.50 -12.52
C THR A 62 0.61 6.17 -11.96
N VAL A 63 0.34 7.37 -12.43
CA VAL A 63 -0.94 8.07 -12.22
C VAL A 63 -2.07 7.11 -12.57
N ARG A 64 -2.94 6.79 -11.60
CA ARG A 64 -4.17 6.07 -11.91
C ARG A 64 -4.99 6.87 -12.90
N THR A 65 -4.98 6.47 -14.14
CA THR A 65 -6.13 6.71 -15.00
C THR A 65 -7.23 5.81 -14.46
N TYR A 66 -8.26 6.42 -13.89
CA TYR A 66 -9.46 5.72 -13.47
C TYR A 66 -9.99 4.92 -14.66
N ALA A 67 -10.16 3.62 -14.50
CA ALA A 67 -10.88 2.81 -15.47
C ALA A 67 -12.33 3.30 -15.51
N VAL A 68 -12.66 4.08 -16.53
CA VAL A 68 -14.03 4.30 -16.96
C VAL A 68 -14.50 2.97 -17.52
N PRO A 69 -15.71 2.47 -17.17
CA PRO A 69 -16.25 1.27 -17.78
C PRO A 69 -16.29 1.45 -19.29
N GLU A 70 -15.85 0.44 -20.03
CA GLU A 70 -15.94 0.38 -21.49
C GLU A 70 -17.40 0.50 -21.94
N THR A 71 -17.78 1.68 -22.36
CA THR A 71 -18.81 1.89 -23.37
C THR A 71 -18.08 2.41 -24.59
N GLY A 72 -18.18 1.68 -25.66
CA GLY A 72 -17.42 1.89 -26.89
C GLY A 72 -17.49 3.31 -27.41
N LEU A 73 -16.34 3.92 -27.61
CA LEU A 73 -16.16 5.13 -28.40
C LEU A 73 -15.06 4.88 -29.42
N VAL A 74 -15.49 5.01 -30.67
CA VAL A 74 -14.67 4.96 -31.87
C VAL A 74 -13.56 5.99 -31.79
N MET A 75 -12.32 5.56 -31.94
CA MET A 75 -11.13 6.40 -32.05
C MET A 75 -11.17 7.19 -33.36
N VAL A 76 -11.35 8.48 -33.24
CA VAL A 76 -11.06 9.43 -34.34
C VAL A 76 -9.65 9.96 -34.12
N THR A 77 -8.74 9.63 -35.00
CA THR A 77 -7.39 10.16 -35.02
C THR A 77 -7.42 11.63 -35.51
N PRO A 78 -6.80 12.59 -34.81
CA PRO A 78 -6.60 13.92 -35.36
C PRO A 78 -5.46 13.93 -36.39
N PRO A 79 -5.54 14.80 -37.41
CA PRO A 79 -4.54 14.83 -38.47
C PRO A 79 -3.20 15.41 -38.00
N VAL A 80 -2.13 14.82 -38.51
CA VAL A 80 -0.75 15.25 -38.30
C VAL A 80 -0.54 16.57 -39.07
N VAL A 81 -0.30 17.66 -38.35
CA VAL A 81 0.15 18.92 -38.94
C VAL A 81 1.68 18.96 -38.87
N SER A 82 2.30 18.88 -40.04
CA SER A 82 3.73 19.06 -40.24
C SER A 82 4.06 20.55 -40.14
N VAL A 83 4.89 20.94 -39.16
CA VAL A 83 5.42 22.31 -39.07
C VAL A 83 6.92 22.24 -39.33
N THR A 84 7.32 22.87 -40.40
CA THR A 84 8.74 23.11 -40.79
C THR A 84 9.33 24.22 -39.91
N PRO A 85 10.57 24.08 -39.41
CA PRO A 85 11.19 25.12 -38.59
C PRO A 85 11.77 26.25 -39.44
N ALA A 86 11.49 27.49 -39.04
CA ALA A 86 12.09 28.70 -39.57
C ALA A 86 13.49 28.99 -38.99
N PRO A 87 14.39 29.70 -39.68
CA PRO A 87 15.77 29.84 -39.30
C PRO A 87 16.02 30.83 -38.14
N VAL A 88 16.92 30.46 -37.26
CA VAL A 88 17.33 31.26 -36.10
C VAL A 88 18.39 32.25 -36.47
N THR A 89 18.16 33.54 -36.24
CA THR A 89 19.19 34.61 -36.26
C THR A 89 19.86 34.71 -34.88
N PRO A 90 21.16 35.00 -34.81
CA PRO A 90 21.89 35.04 -33.55
C PRO A 90 21.69 36.38 -32.82
N VAL A 91 21.29 36.33 -31.56
CA VAL A 91 21.27 37.48 -30.66
C VAL A 91 22.53 37.58 -29.86
N VAL A 92 23.10 38.75 -29.83
CA VAL A 92 24.31 39.20 -29.19
C VAL A 92 24.20 39.06 -27.67
N ARG A 93 25.24 38.52 -27.04
CA ARG A 93 25.42 38.44 -25.57
C ARG A 93 25.77 39.83 -25.02
N GLU A 94 24.94 40.35 -24.13
CA GLU A 94 25.35 41.34 -23.13
C GLU A 94 25.64 40.66 -21.80
N THR A 95 26.83 40.91 -21.30
CA THR A 95 27.34 40.46 -20.00
C THR A 95 26.81 41.37 -18.90
N ILE A 96 25.99 40.83 -18.00
CA ILE A 96 25.64 41.52 -16.75
C ILE A 96 26.29 40.76 -15.58
N GLN A 97 27.16 41.43 -14.86
CA GLN A 97 27.74 40.97 -13.60
C GLN A 97 26.69 41.00 -12.48
N PRO A 98 26.67 40.03 -11.57
CA PRO A 98 25.82 40.11 -10.39
C PRO A 98 26.56 40.85 -9.25
N GLU A 99 26.05 41.97 -8.85
CA GLU A 99 26.39 42.63 -7.60
C GLU A 99 25.46 42.08 -6.51
N ALA A 100 26.07 41.43 -5.51
CA ALA A 100 25.35 40.86 -4.37
C ALA A 100 25.29 41.91 -3.28
N ALA A 101 24.08 42.39 -2.97
CA ALA A 101 23.82 43.15 -1.73
C ALA A 101 23.17 42.20 -0.68
N PRO A 102 23.52 42.35 0.61
CA PRO A 102 23.01 41.47 1.66
C PRO A 102 21.53 41.79 1.94
N VAL A 103 20.66 40.82 1.80
CA VAL A 103 19.25 40.94 2.19
C VAL A 103 19.14 40.73 3.69
N THR A 104 18.89 41.79 4.41
CA THR A 104 18.43 41.81 5.81
C THR A 104 17.12 40.99 5.91
N PRO A 105 16.90 40.25 7.01
CA PRO A 105 15.65 39.53 7.19
C PRO A 105 14.52 40.52 7.45
N THR A 106 13.67 40.73 6.47
CA THR A 106 12.45 41.52 6.61
C THR A 106 11.33 40.64 7.14
N ALA A 107 10.81 41.08 8.28
CA ALA A 107 9.45 40.94 8.80
C ALA A 107 8.71 39.63 8.51
N GLU A 108 8.34 38.95 9.57
CA GLU A 108 7.30 37.95 9.66
C GLU A 108 6.13 38.31 8.73
N THR A 109 5.95 37.53 7.68
CA THR A 109 4.73 37.57 6.89
C THR A 109 3.58 37.20 7.84
N PRO A 110 2.51 37.98 7.94
CA PRO A 110 1.41 37.63 8.82
C PRO A 110 0.87 36.26 8.40
N ALA A 111 0.98 35.29 9.30
CA ALA A 111 0.29 34.01 9.19
C ALA A 111 -1.15 34.34 8.82
N ALA A 112 -1.59 33.84 7.65
CA ALA A 112 -2.96 34.00 7.20
C ALA A 112 -3.87 33.57 8.35
N ALA A 113 -4.89 34.37 8.65
CA ALA A 113 -5.82 34.14 9.75
C ALA A 113 -6.30 32.66 9.68
N ALA A 114 -5.67 31.82 10.49
CA ALA A 114 -6.15 30.49 10.74
C ALA A 114 -7.60 30.66 11.20
N LEU A 115 -8.49 29.76 10.75
CA LEU A 115 -9.82 29.64 11.34
C LEU A 115 -9.61 29.46 12.85
N THR A 116 -9.59 30.57 13.58
CA THR A 116 -9.38 30.57 15.03
C THR A 116 -10.66 30.03 15.64
N THR A 117 -10.63 28.78 16.03
CA THR A 117 -11.64 28.21 16.91
C THR A 117 -11.11 28.29 18.33
N ASP A 118 -12.03 28.48 19.28
CA ASP A 118 -11.70 28.34 20.69
C ASP A 118 -11.18 26.92 20.96
N PRO A 119 -10.01 26.75 21.64
CA PRO A 119 -9.47 25.43 21.99
C PRO A 119 -10.47 24.49 22.66
N LYS A 120 -11.42 25.03 23.41
CA LYS A 120 -12.50 24.24 24.05
C LYS A 120 -13.46 23.64 23.04
N THR A 121 -13.78 24.35 21.97
CA THR A 121 -14.65 23.82 20.90
C THR A 121 -13.94 22.78 20.05
N ASP A 122 -12.62 22.91 19.83
CA ASP A 122 -11.78 21.90 19.19
C ASP A 122 -11.71 20.61 20.03
N GLU A 123 -11.50 20.75 21.34
CA GLU A 123 -11.52 19.61 22.27
C GLU A 123 -12.89 18.92 22.29
N LEU A 124 -13.98 19.70 22.32
CA LEU A 124 -15.34 19.14 22.23
C LEU A 124 -15.57 18.38 20.92
N PHE A 125 -15.03 18.89 19.81
CA PHE A 125 -15.08 18.17 18.52
C PHE A 125 -14.38 16.82 18.60
N ILE A 126 -13.17 16.77 19.14
CA ILE A 126 -12.41 15.53 19.33
C ILE A 126 -13.16 14.56 20.26
N ASN A 127 -13.74 15.05 21.34
CA ASN A 127 -14.52 14.23 22.28
C ASN A 127 -15.79 13.68 21.62
N THR A 128 -16.48 14.50 20.80
CA THR A 128 -17.63 14.06 20.01
C THR A 128 -17.25 13.00 18.97
N TYR A 129 -16.07 13.16 18.32
CA TYR A 129 -15.53 12.15 17.40
C TYR A 129 -15.25 10.82 18.11
N ARG A 130 -14.64 10.87 19.30
CA ARG A 130 -14.40 9.67 20.14
C ARG A 130 -15.71 9.02 20.59
N ALA A 131 -16.72 9.82 20.95
CA ALA A 131 -18.06 9.33 21.30
C ALA A 131 -18.72 8.62 20.10
N TYR A 132 -18.61 9.18 18.92
CA TYR A 132 -19.07 8.52 17.68
C TYR A 132 -18.38 7.17 17.45
N GLN A 133 -17.06 7.09 17.63
CA GLN A 133 -16.33 5.82 17.52
C GLN A 133 -16.83 4.77 18.53
N LYS A 134 -17.21 5.20 19.73
CA LYS A 134 -17.77 4.34 20.78
C LYS A 134 -19.28 4.07 20.60
N LYS A 135 -19.92 4.66 19.58
CA LYS A 135 -21.38 4.60 19.33
C LYS A 135 -22.22 5.20 20.45
N ASP A 136 -21.71 6.14 21.18
CA ASP A 136 -22.44 6.89 22.21
C ASP A 136 -23.34 7.94 21.55
N ALA A 137 -24.57 7.56 21.28
CA ALA A 137 -25.52 8.40 20.57
C ALA A 137 -25.93 9.66 21.37
N ALA A 138 -25.97 9.58 22.70
CA ALA A 138 -26.32 10.73 23.54
C ALA A 138 -25.24 11.81 23.47
N ALA A 139 -23.98 11.44 23.71
CA ALA A 139 -22.85 12.34 23.63
C ALA A 139 -22.66 12.94 22.22
N VAL A 140 -22.91 12.15 21.15
CA VAL A 140 -22.84 12.65 19.77
C VAL A 140 -23.98 13.63 19.47
N THR A 141 -25.20 13.41 19.98
CA THR A 141 -26.32 14.33 19.79
C THR A 141 -26.02 15.69 20.44
N THR A 142 -25.64 15.70 21.72
CA THR A 142 -25.26 16.92 22.44
C THR A 142 -24.06 17.63 21.76
N GLY A 143 -23.05 16.87 21.36
CA GLY A 143 -21.90 17.42 20.66
C GLY A 143 -22.28 18.06 19.32
N ALA A 144 -23.18 17.44 18.53
CA ALA A 144 -23.64 17.98 17.27
C ALA A 144 -24.41 19.30 17.42
N GLU A 145 -25.23 19.42 18.46
CA GLU A 145 -25.97 20.65 18.78
C GLU A 145 -25.04 21.77 19.22
N THR A 146 -24.08 21.47 20.11
CA THR A 146 -23.15 22.47 20.66
C THR A 146 -22.13 22.95 19.60
N LEU A 147 -21.75 22.07 18.68
CA LEU A 147 -20.77 22.36 17.61
C LEU A 147 -21.39 22.96 16.34
N ALA A 148 -22.61 23.46 16.37
CA ALA A 148 -23.31 23.98 15.18
C ALA A 148 -22.56 25.10 14.43
N THR A 149 -21.72 25.86 15.11
CA THR A 149 -20.89 26.94 14.53
C THR A 149 -19.45 26.54 14.26
N HIS A 150 -19.05 25.32 14.61
CA HIS A 150 -17.70 24.83 14.38
C HIS A 150 -17.43 24.65 12.87
N PRO A 151 -16.23 24.94 12.33
CA PRO A 151 -15.91 24.75 10.90
C PRO A 151 -16.16 23.34 10.37
N LEU A 152 -16.16 22.34 11.25
CA LEU A 152 -16.45 20.95 10.94
C LEU A 152 -17.83 20.47 11.41
N ALA A 153 -18.77 21.37 11.71
CA ALA A 153 -20.12 21.08 12.24
C ALA A 153 -20.89 20.00 11.46
N ILE A 154 -20.69 19.95 10.15
CA ILE A 154 -21.31 18.97 9.25
C ILE A 154 -20.96 17.51 9.58
N TYR A 155 -19.82 17.27 10.25
CA TYR A 155 -19.38 15.92 10.62
C TYR A 155 -20.11 15.39 11.86
N PRO A 156 -20.18 16.10 12.99
CA PRO A 156 -21.07 15.72 14.11
C PRO A 156 -22.53 15.55 13.69
N GLU A 157 -23.05 16.40 12.81
CA GLU A 157 -24.41 16.23 12.25
C GLU A 157 -24.53 14.89 11.51
N LEU A 158 -23.60 14.56 10.61
CA LEU A 158 -23.60 13.27 9.93
C LEU A 158 -23.48 12.09 10.90
N TRP A 159 -22.57 12.15 11.88
CA TRP A 159 -22.39 11.08 12.85
C TRP A 159 -23.67 10.80 13.64
N ASN A 160 -24.35 11.86 14.07
CA ASN A 160 -25.66 11.74 14.75
C ASN A 160 -26.69 11.08 13.84
N LEU A 161 -26.83 11.55 12.59
CA LEU A 161 -27.75 10.95 11.62
C LEU A 161 -27.46 9.47 11.36
N LEU A 162 -26.21 9.09 11.25
CA LEU A 162 -25.79 7.69 11.04
C LEU A 162 -26.10 6.80 12.23
N LEU A 163 -25.88 7.28 13.46
CA LEU A 163 -26.21 6.53 14.67
C LEU A 163 -27.73 6.33 14.82
N GLN A 164 -28.51 7.38 14.58
CA GLN A 164 -29.98 7.30 14.61
C GLN A 164 -30.51 6.34 13.52
N LEU A 165 -29.98 6.45 12.31
CA LEU A 165 -30.35 5.58 11.20
C LEU A 165 -29.94 4.13 11.44
N SER A 166 -28.79 3.88 12.07
CA SER A 166 -28.35 2.53 12.44
C SER A 166 -29.25 1.89 13.47
N LYS A 167 -29.75 2.69 14.43
CA LYS A 167 -30.69 2.23 15.48
C LYS A 167 -32.05 1.94 14.90
N SER A 168 -32.58 2.78 14.01
CA SER A 168 -33.91 2.68 13.42
C SER A 168 -33.88 2.83 11.89
N PRO A 169 -33.38 1.85 11.18
CA PRO A 169 -33.05 1.99 9.74
C PRO A 169 -34.26 2.01 8.82
N GLN A 170 -35.42 1.51 9.30
CA GLN A 170 -36.68 1.53 8.56
C GLN A 170 -37.51 2.79 8.85
N ASP A 171 -37.07 3.63 9.80
CA ASP A 171 -37.76 4.87 10.14
C ASP A 171 -37.68 5.85 8.96
N ALA A 172 -38.83 6.12 8.35
CA ALA A 172 -38.98 7.03 7.22
C ALA A 172 -38.47 8.45 7.53
N LYS A 173 -38.67 8.92 8.78
CA LYS A 173 -38.24 10.25 9.24
C LYS A 173 -36.71 10.35 9.27
N GLN A 174 -36.02 9.31 9.75
CA GLN A 174 -34.55 9.28 9.77
C GLN A 174 -33.99 9.17 8.34
N GLN A 175 -34.60 8.35 7.49
CA GLN A 175 -34.23 8.26 6.08
C GLN A 175 -34.43 9.59 5.34
N GLN A 176 -35.52 10.31 5.64
CA GLN A 176 -35.79 11.64 5.07
C GLN A 176 -34.72 12.66 5.52
N LYS A 177 -34.38 12.68 6.83
CA LYS A 177 -33.31 13.56 7.34
C LYS A 177 -31.99 13.30 6.64
N MET A 178 -31.59 12.03 6.48
CA MET A 178 -30.35 11.67 5.77
C MET A 178 -30.42 12.08 4.29
N THR A 179 -31.56 11.91 3.63
CA THR A 179 -31.75 12.35 2.24
C THR A 179 -31.61 13.86 2.11
N THR A 180 -32.22 14.62 3.01
CA THR A 180 -32.10 16.09 3.08
C THR A 180 -30.66 16.53 3.32
N PHE A 181 -29.95 15.87 4.24
CA PHE A 181 -28.52 16.12 4.48
C PHE A 181 -27.68 15.91 3.21
N ILE A 182 -27.83 14.76 2.54
CA ILE A 182 -27.13 14.46 1.29
C ILE A 182 -27.45 15.49 0.20
N SER A 183 -28.68 15.94 0.10
CA SER A 183 -29.09 16.94 -0.90
C SER A 183 -28.50 18.32 -0.61
N ARG A 184 -28.51 18.75 0.65
CA ARG A 184 -27.94 20.02 1.11
C ARG A 184 -26.43 20.10 0.83
N HIS A 185 -25.73 18.98 1.01
CA HIS A 185 -24.27 18.88 0.79
C HIS A 185 -23.89 18.27 -0.55
N HIS A 186 -24.80 18.38 -1.54
CA HIS A 186 -24.53 17.85 -2.89
C HIS A 186 -23.24 18.43 -3.47
N GLY A 187 -22.34 17.56 -3.89
CA GLY A 187 -21.02 17.96 -4.45
C GLY A 187 -19.87 17.96 -3.43
N ASP A 188 -20.15 17.97 -2.13
CA ASP A 188 -19.16 17.85 -1.06
C ASP A 188 -18.78 16.40 -0.76
N TYR A 189 -17.58 16.18 -0.21
CA TYR A 189 -17.12 14.86 0.25
C TYR A 189 -18.09 14.24 1.28
N ILE A 190 -18.63 15.05 2.16
CA ILE A 190 -19.51 14.59 3.23
C ILE A 190 -20.77 13.89 2.69
N ALA A 191 -21.30 14.33 1.54
CA ALA A 191 -22.44 13.66 0.89
C ALA A 191 -22.06 12.30 0.30
N GLU A 192 -20.85 12.16 -0.26
CA GLU A 192 -20.31 10.88 -0.70
C GLU A 192 -20.14 9.94 0.50
N ARG A 193 -19.59 10.44 1.59
CA ARG A 193 -19.43 9.70 2.83
C ARG A 193 -20.77 9.23 3.39
N ALA A 194 -21.76 10.11 3.46
CA ALA A 194 -23.09 9.80 3.94
C ALA A 194 -23.76 8.68 3.10
N ARG A 195 -23.65 8.76 1.76
CA ARG A 195 -24.15 7.70 0.86
C ARG A 195 -23.43 6.37 1.11
N THR A 196 -22.12 6.41 1.26
CA THR A 196 -21.28 5.23 1.49
C THR A 196 -21.68 4.52 2.79
N ASP A 197 -21.75 5.26 3.89
CA ASP A 197 -22.08 4.70 5.20
C ASP A 197 -23.53 4.23 5.26
N TRP A 198 -24.46 4.95 4.61
CA TRP A 198 -25.85 4.49 4.50
C TRP A 198 -25.96 3.23 3.62
N ALA A 199 -25.16 3.09 2.55
CA ALA A 199 -25.12 1.86 1.76
C ALA A 199 -24.62 0.68 2.61
N ARG A 200 -23.65 0.87 3.49
CA ARG A 200 -23.20 -0.14 4.46
C ARG A 200 -24.34 -0.57 5.39
N ILE A 201 -25.06 0.40 5.97
CA ILE A 201 -26.24 0.13 6.81
C ILE A 201 -27.26 -0.71 6.03
N ALA A 202 -27.58 -0.31 4.80
CA ALA A 202 -28.54 -1.05 3.97
C ALA A 202 -28.05 -2.47 3.65
N ALA A 203 -26.75 -2.65 3.40
CA ALA A 203 -26.17 -3.97 3.14
C ALA A 203 -26.23 -4.90 4.36
N GLU A 204 -26.00 -4.37 5.56
CA GLU A 204 -26.10 -5.16 6.79
C GLU A 204 -27.50 -5.61 7.09
N GLN A 205 -28.48 -4.77 6.77
CA GLN A 205 -29.89 -5.09 6.94
C GLN A 205 -30.51 -5.88 5.80
N ASN A 206 -29.67 -6.32 4.86
CA ASN A 206 -30.10 -7.06 3.69
C ASN A 206 -31.12 -6.29 2.80
N ASN A 207 -31.13 -4.96 2.87
CA ASN A 207 -31.96 -4.09 2.02
C ASN A 207 -31.25 -3.84 0.66
N ALA A 208 -31.45 -4.76 -0.27
CA ALA A 208 -30.81 -4.72 -1.59
C ALA A 208 -31.24 -3.51 -2.44
N GLU A 209 -32.50 -3.09 -2.35
CA GLU A 209 -33.01 -1.96 -3.12
C GLU A 209 -32.36 -0.64 -2.69
N ARG A 210 -32.36 -0.37 -1.39
CA ARG A 210 -31.72 0.82 -0.83
C ARG A 210 -30.22 0.82 -1.12
N PHE A 211 -29.56 -0.32 -0.90
CA PHE A 211 -28.14 -0.48 -1.21
C PHE A 211 -27.83 -0.10 -2.67
N ARG A 212 -28.56 -0.67 -3.64
CA ARG A 212 -28.31 -0.40 -5.06
C ARG A 212 -28.57 1.06 -5.42
N THR A 213 -29.61 1.67 -4.84
CA THR A 213 -29.94 3.08 -5.08
C THR A 213 -28.80 3.98 -4.63
N LEU A 214 -28.20 3.70 -3.47
CA LEU A 214 -27.08 4.46 -2.94
C LEU A 214 -25.77 4.15 -3.69
N TYR A 215 -25.47 2.87 -3.90
CA TYR A 215 -24.25 2.41 -4.56
C TYR A 215 -24.08 2.98 -5.97
N ARG A 216 -25.14 3.05 -6.76
CA ARG A 216 -25.10 3.63 -8.12
C ARG A 216 -24.76 5.12 -8.14
N ARG A 217 -24.93 5.83 -7.02
CA ARG A 217 -24.67 7.27 -6.88
C ARG A 217 -23.33 7.57 -6.21
N LEU A 218 -22.51 6.56 -5.95
CA LEU A 218 -21.17 6.74 -5.42
C LEU A 218 -20.20 7.11 -6.54
N ASP A 219 -19.42 8.17 -6.33
CA ASP A 219 -18.40 8.63 -7.26
C ASP A 219 -17.02 8.07 -6.96
N TRP A 220 -16.72 7.79 -5.70
CA TRP A 220 -15.38 7.47 -5.22
C TRP A 220 -15.25 6.07 -4.61
N ASN A 221 -16.17 5.70 -3.73
CA ASN A 221 -16.01 4.53 -2.85
C ASN A 221 -16.56 3.22 -3.44
N GLN A 222 -16.90 3.18 -4.74
CA GLN A 222 -17.46 1.98 -5.38
C GLN A 222 -16.54 0.76 -5.36
N THR A 223 -15.22 0.97 -5.22
CA THR A 223 -14.21 -0.08 -5.24
C THR A 223 -13.84 -0.62 -3.85
N GLU A 224 -14.46 -0.11 -2.78
CA GLU A 224 -14.21 -0.64 -1.44
C GLU A 224 -14.68 -2.09 -1.31
N SER A 225 -13.84 -2.96 -0.74
CA SER A 225 -14.05 -4.42 -0.69
C SER A 225 -15.41 -4.82 -0.14
N ASP A 226 -15.86 -4.19 0.94
CA ASP A 226 -17.14 -4.45 1.59
C ASP A 226 -18.35 -4.12 0.70
N LEU A 227 -18.27 -3.02 -0.04
CA LEU A 227 -19.30 -2.61 -0.98
C LEU A 227 -19.32 -3.51 -2.22
N VAL A 228 -18.14 -3.87 -2.76
CA VAL A 228 -18.01 -4.79 -3.89
C VAL A 228 -18.56 -6.17 -3.53
N CYS A 229 -18.21 -6.70 -2.36
CA CYS A 229 -18.73 -7.97 -1.87
C CYS A 229 -20.25 -7.91 -1.63
N SER A 230 -20.76 -6.82 -1.06
CA SER A 230 -22.19 -6.63 -0.85
C SER A 230 -22.95 -6.57 -2.17
N LYS A 231 -22.43 -5.83 -3.16
CA LYS A 231 -23.00 -5.77 -4.51
C LYS A 231 -23.09 -7.15 -5.13
N ALA A 232 -21.98 -7.89 -5.16
CA ALA A 232 -21.92 -9.23 -5.74
C ALA A 232 -22.89 -10.20 -5.03
N ARG A 233 -23.03 -10.08 -3.70
CA ARG A 233 -23.98 -10.86 -2.90
C ARG A 233 -25.44 -10.59 -3.30
N PHE A 234 -25.82 -9.32 -3.45
CA PHE A 234 -27.18 -8.96 -3.86
C PHE A 234 -27.48 -9.36 -5.31
N ASP A 235 -26.52 -9.18 -6.21
CA ASP A 235 -26.66 -9.60 -7.61
C ASP A 235 -26.84 -11.13 -7.71
N LEU A 236 -26.09 -11.88 -6.92
CA LEU A 236 -26.22 -13.34 -6.84
C LEU A 236 -27.58 -13.76 -6.25
N ALA A 237 -28.04 -13.12 -5.19
CA ALA A 237 -29.34 -13.41 -4.59
C ALA A 237 -30.50 -13.19 -5.58
N ASP A 238 -30.44 -12.10 -6.37
CA ASP A 238 -31.43 -11.87 -7.43
C ASP A 238 -31.38 -12.93 -8.53
N ALA A 239 -30.17 -13.29 -8.97
CA ALA A 239 -29.99 -14.32 -9.97
C ALA A 239 -30.51 -15.69 -9.53
N VAL A 240 -30.34 -16.04 -8.25
CA VAL A 240 -30.89 -17.27 -7.64
C VAL A 240 -32.43 -17.21 -7.62
N ARG A 241 -32.99 -16.09 -7.18
CA ARG A 241 -34.45 -15.89 -7.08
C ARG A 241 -35.15 -15.90 -8.44
N THR A 242 -34.55 -15.23 -9.43
CA THR A 242 -35.17 -15.06 -10.75
C THR A 242 -34.77 -16.14 -11.75
N LYS A 243 -33.78 -16.95 -11.41
CA LYS A 243 -33.12 -17.93 -12.30
C LYS A 243 -32.51 -17.31 -13.58
N LYS A 244 -32.51 -15.99 -13.69
CA LYS A 244 -31.92 -15.24 -14.80
C LYS A 244 -30.45 -14.98 -14.54
N SER A 245 -29.60 -15.21 -15.54
CA SER A 245 -28.15 -14.89 -15.49
C SER A 245 -27.38 -15.54 -14.31
N LEU A 246 -27.88 -16.65 -13.72
CA LEU A 246 -27.23 -17.32 -12.60
C LEU A 246 -25.76 -17.70 -12.89
N PRO A 247 -25.39 -18.28 -14.05
CA PRO A 247 -23.98 -18.57 -14.34
C PRO A 247 -23.08 -17.34 -14.36
N ALA A 248 -23.58 -16.22 -14.88
CA ALA A 248 -22.83 -14.96 -14.90
C ALA A 248 -22.64 -14.40 -13.49
N ALA A 249 -23.69 -14.44 -12.64
CA ALA A 249 -23.62 -13.99 -11.25
C ALA A 249 -22.69 -14.86 -10.40
N LEU A 250 -22.70 -16.17 -10.59
CA LEU A 250 -21.74 -17.09 -9.96
C LEU A 250 -20.30 -16.79 -10.40
N THR A 251 -20.07 -16.56 -11.68
CA THR A 251 -18.74 -16.19 -12.20
C THR A 251 -18.27 -14.86 -11.63
N ALA A 252 -19.15 -13.86 -11.51
CA ALA A 252 -18.83 -12.58 -10.92
C ALA A 252 -18.51 -12.70 -9.41
N ALA A 253 -19.31 -13.45 -8.65
CA ALA A 253 -19.06 -13.73 -7.23
C ALA A 253 -17.72 -14.44 -7.01
N HIS A 254 -17.43 -15.45 -7.83
CA HIS A 254 -16.16 -16.18 -7.78
C HIS A 254 -14.97 -15.24 -8.03
N ARG A 255 -15.05 -14.37 -9.05
CA ARG A 255 -14.02 -13.39 -9.36
C ARG A 255 -13.78 -12.43 -8.18
N VAL A 256 -14.84 -11.92 -7.56
CA VAL A 256 -14.72 -11.05 -6.38
C VAL A 256 -13.99 -11.77 -5.24
N LEU A 257 -14.30 -13.05 -4.97
CA LEU A 257 -13.63 -13.85 -3.95
C LEU A 257 -12.14 -14.12 -4.26
N LEU A 258 -11.78 -14.21 -5.55
CA LEU A 258 -10.38 -14.34 -5.99
C LEU A 258 -9.57 -13.04 -5.83
N GLU A 259 -10.21 -11.91 -6.09
CA GLU A 259 -9.56 -10.60 -6.23
C GLU A 259 -9.62 -9.77 -4.94
N THR A 260 -10.44 -10.15 -3.96
CA THR A 260 -10.58 -9.36 -2.72
C THR A 260 -9.28 -9.38 -1.90
N GLY A 261 -8.78 -8.19 -1.56
CA GLY A 261 -7.65 -8.02 -0.64
C GLY A 261 -8.06 -8.21 0.85
N LYS A 262 -9.38 -8.26 1.15
CA LYS A 262 -9.92 -8.37 2.52
C LYS A 262 -10.90 -9.54 2.63
N PRO A 263 -10.43 -10.79 2.53
CA PRO A 263 -11.32 -11.96 2.56
C PRO A 263 -12.03 -12.18 3.90
N ASP A 264 -11.51 -11.56 4.98
CA ASP A 264 -12.09 -11.61 6.34
C ASP A 264 -13.12 -10.50 6.59
N ASP A 265 -13.30 -9.57 5.66
CA ASP A 265 -14.36 -8.57 5.74
C ASP A 265 -15.72 -9.25 5.83
N GLY A 266 -16.55 -8.79 6.78
CA GLY A 266 -17.86 -9.40 7.05
C GLY A 266 -18.77 -9.47 5.82
N ALA A 267 -18.71 -8.49 4.92
CA ALA A 267 -19.46 -8.49 3.66
C ALA A 267 -18.96 -9.57 2.69
N CYS A 268 -17.63 -9.77 2.61
CA CYS A 268 -17.03 -10.80 1.78
C CYS A 268 -17.26 -12.21 2.34
N VAL A 269 -17.29 -12.37 3.66
CA VAL A 269 -17.72 -13.61 4.32
C VAL A 269 -19.17 -13.94 3.98
N LYS A 270 -20.10 -12.97 4.05
CA LYS A 270 -21.50 -13.13 3.65
C LYS A 270 -21.63 -13.48 2.16
N LEU A 271 -20.84 -12.86 1.28
CA LEU A 271 -20.80 -13.22 -0.15
C LEU A 271 -20.36 -14.67 -0.33
N ARG A 272 -19.30 -15.10 0.35
CA ARG A 272 -18.81 -16.50 0.28
C ARG A 272 -19.88 -17.50 0.71
N SER A 273 -20.59 -17.21 1.80
CA SER A 273 -21.70 -18.07 2.27
C SER A 273 -22.82 -18.14 1.25
N ALA A 274 -23.24 -17.00 0.67
CA ALA A 274 -24.27 -16.96 -0.38
C ALA A 274 -23.85 -17.70 -1.64
N TYR A 275 -22.57 -17.59 -2.04
CA TYR A 275 -22.02 -18.28 -3.19
C TYR A 275 -22.03 -19.79 -3.02
N LEU A 276 -21.65 -20.29 -1.84
CA LEU A 276 -21.65 -21.71 -1.51
C LEU A 276 -23.07 -22.29 -1.38
N ALA A 277 -24.02 -21.49 -0.94
CA ALA A 277 -25.44 -21.87 -0.90
C ALA A 277 -26.03 -22.00 -2.32
N ALA A 278 -25.63 -21.10 -3.23
CA ALA A 278 -26.08 -21.10 -4.63
C ALA A 278 -25.39 -22.18 -5.48
N ASP A 279 -24.14 -22.49 -5.21
CA ASP A 279 -23.36 -23.54 -5.87
C ASP A 279 -22.53 -24.35 -4.86
N PRO A 280 -23.10 -25.38 -4.25
CA PRO A 280 -22.36 -26.23 -3.31
C PRO A 280 -21.12 -26.93 -3.91
N LYS A 281 -21.05 -27.09 -5.25
CA LYS A 281 -19.87 -27.65 -5.92
C LYS A 281 -18.68 -26.74 -5.87
N ALA A 282 -18.88 -25.44 -5.61
CA ALA A 282 -17.84 -24.43 -5.42
C ALA A 282 -17.07 -24.59 -4.11
N ALA A 283 -17.48 -25.45 -3.18
CA ALA A 283 -16.83 -25.61 -1.88
C ALA A 283 -15.33 -25.93 -1.99
N TRP A 284 -14.95 -26.83 -2.90
CA TRP A 284 -13.55 -27.16 -3.13
C TRP A 284 -12.74 -26.02 -3.79
N PRO A 285 -13.19 -25.36 -4.87
CA PRO A 285 -12.58 -24.14 -5.38
C PRO A 285 -12.37 -23.07 -4.31
N VAL A 286 -13.41 -22.74 -3.53
CA VAL A 286 -13.33 -21.73 -2.45
C VAL A 286 -12.33 -22.15 -1.36
N PHE A 287 -12.29 -23.43 -1.00
CA PHE A 287 -11.27 -23.93 -0.08
C PHE A 287 -9.85 -23.68 -0.60
N LEU A 288 -9.60 -23.96 -1.88
CA LEU A 288 -8.28 -23.71 -2.48
C LEU A 288 -7.94 -22.22 -2.56
N ILE A 289 -8.91 -21.34 -2.75
CA ILE A 289 -8.73 -19.88 -2.66
C ILE A 289 -8.27 -19.51 -1.25
N LEU A 290 -8.98 -19.98 -0.20
CA LEU A 290 -8.62 -19.70 1.20
C LEU A 290 -7.22 -20.23 1.56
N MET A 291 -6.86 -21.42 1.05
CA MET A 291 -5.51 -21.98 1.24
C MET A 291 -4.42 -21.09 0.64
N GLN A 292 -4.64 -20.55 -0.56
CA GLN A 292 -3.69 -19.64 -1.21
C GLN A 292 -3.62 -18.27 -0.51
N GLN A 293 -4.72 -17.81 0.08
CA GLN A 293 -4.79 -16.60 0.90
C GLN A 293 -4.24 -16.80 2.32
N LYS A 294 -3.71 -18.00 2.64
CA LYS A 294 -3.19 -18.37 3.98
C LYS A 294 -4.26 -18.32 5.09
N ARG A 295 -5.56 -18.39 4.71
CA ARG A 295 -6.72 -18.38 5.63
C ARG A 295 -7.05 -19.79 6.12
N PHE A 296 -6.06 -20.44 6.76
CA PHE A 296 -6.13 -21.86 7.11
C PHE A 296 -7.25 -22.20 8.10
N ASN A 297 -7.58 -21.29 9.03
CA ASN A 297 -8.70 -21.49 9.97
C ASN A 297 -10.04 -21.50 9.24
N GLN A 298 -10.27 -20.54 8.34
CA GLN A 298 -11.49 -20.49 7.52
C GLN A 298 -11.59 -21.66 6.55
N ALA A 299 -10.46 -22.09 5.97
CA ALA A 299 -10.43 -23.28 5.12
C ALA A 299 -10.83 -24.54 5.93
N ARG A 300 -10.33 -24.67 7.16
CA ARG A 300 -10.71 -25.78 8.06
C ARG A 300 -12.19 -25.74 8.43
N GLU A 301 -12.70 -24.57 8.81
CA GLU A 301 -14.12 -24.37 9.11
C GLU A 301 -15.00 -24.76 7.91
N LEU A 302 -14.67 -24.25 6.71
CA LEU A 302 -15.38 -24.62 5.49
C LEU A 302 -15.41 -26.14 5.28
N ALA A 303 -14.28 -26.82 5.47
CA ALA A 303 -14.20 -28.25 5.32
C ALA A 303 -15.05 -29.02 6.35
N THR A 304 -15.24 -28.49 7.57
CA THR A 304 -16.10 -29.12 8.58
C THR A 304 -17.58 -28.95 8.28
N LEU A 305 -17.98 -27.81 7.73
CA LEU A 305 -19.37 -27.45 7.44
C LEU A 305 -19.92 -28.11 6.15
N THR A 306 -19.04 -28.52 5.22
CA THR A 306 -19.44 -29.07 3.93
C THR A 306 -19.68 -30.58 3.97
N ASN A 307 -20.57 -31.05 3.10
CA ASN A 307 -20.85 -32.47 2.94
C ASN A 307 -19.65 -33.21 2.32
N ALA A 308 -19.41 -34.46 2.72
CA ALA A 308 -18.33 -35.31 2.20
C ALA A 308 -18.33 -35.48 0.68
N LYS A 309 -19.51 -35.42 0.05
CA LYS A 309 -19.64 -35.49 -1.42
C LYS A 309 -19.08 -34.27 -2.16
N GLN A 310 -18.90 -33.16 -1.46
CA GLN A 310 -18.42 -31.87 -2.02
C GLN A 310 -16.91 -31.69 -1.86
N PHE A 311 -16.27 -32.52 -1.05
CA PHE A 311 -14.85 -32.46 -0.77
C PHE A 311 -14.12 -33.73 -1.18
N PRO A 312 -13.09 -33.64 -2.02
CA PRO A 312 -12.36 -34.82 -2.51
C PRO A 312 -11.34 -35.37 -1.49
N VAL A 313 -11.45 -34.98 -0.24
CA VAL A 313 -10.50 -35.31 0.84
C VAL A 313 -11.26 -35.64 2.13
N ASN A 314 -10.81 -36.68 2.83
CA ASN A 314 -11.35 -37.04 4.15
C ASN A 314 -11.09 -35.89 5.16
N LYS A 315 -12.14 -35.51 5.90
CA LYS A 315 -12.09 -34.37 6.86
C LYS A 315 -11.06 -34.55 7.99
N ASN A 316 -10.92 -35.78 8.50
CA ASN A 316 -9.96 -36.06 9.59
C ASN A 316 -8.51 -35.95 9.09
N ALA A 317 -8.20 -36.53 7.92
CA ALA A 317 -6.89 -36.38 7.29
C ALA A 317 -6.56 -34.91 6.97
N LEU A 318 -7.56 -34.15 6.51
CA LEU A 318 -7.40 -32.72 6.24
C LEU A 318 -7.17 -31.92 7.51
N SER A 319 -7.92 -32.17 8.58
CA SER A 319 -7.76 -31.51 9.88
C SER A 319 -6.37 -31.72 10.48
N GLU A 320 -5.88 -32.97 10.45
CA GLU A 320 -4.52 -33.31 10.88
C GLU A 320 -3.46 -32.55 10.08
N LEU A 321 -3.57 -32.56 8.75
CA LEU A 321 -2.66 -31.88 7.84
C LEU A 321 -2.62 -30.37 8.10
N LEU A 322 -3.78 -29.72 8.23
CA LEU A 322 -3.84 -28.26 8.45
C LEU A 322 -3.33 -27.84 9.81
N THR A 323 -3.48 -28.69 10.83
CA THR A 323 -3.01 -28.41 12.21
C THR A 323 -1.50 -28.56 12.33
N ASN A 324 -0.92 -29.65 11.83
CA ASN A 324 0.52 -29.90 11.91
C ASN A 324 1.08 -30.50 10.61
N PRO A 325 1.29 -29.67 9.58
CA PRO A 325 1.70 -30.11 8.25
C PRO A 325 3.07 -30.81 8.24
N THR A 326 3.99 -30.39 9.08
CA THR A 326 5.34 -30.99 9.17
C THR A 326 5.28 -32.40 9.76
N LYS A 327 4.50 -32.59 10.84
CA LYS A 327 4.29 -33.91 11.45
C LYS A 327 3.57 -34.84 10.50
N TRP A 328 2.56 -34.33 9.80
CA TRP A 328 1.85 -35.07 8.75
C TRP A 328 2.83 -35.54 7.68
N TYR A 329 3.64 -34.64 7.11
CA TYR A 329 4.62 -34.99 6.08
C TYR A 329 5.61 -36.06 6.57
N LYS A 330 6.21 -35.94 7.76
CA LYS A 330 7.14 -36.92 8.30
C LYS A 330 6.55 -38.34 8.33
N ARG A 331 5.25 -38.49 8.64
CA ARG A 331 4.57 -39.80 8.66
C ARG A 331 4.30 -40.34 7.27
N HIS A 332 4.07 -39.48 6.28
CA HIS A 332 3.60 -39.84 4.95
C HIS A 332 4.69 -39.78 3.86
N ALA A 333 5.87 -39.25 4.16
CA ALA A 333 6.94 -38.99 3.19
C ALA A 333 7.35 -40.23 2.35
N LYS A 334 7.37 -41.42 2.99
CA LYS A 334 7.75 -42.69 2.29
C LYS A 334 6.68 -43.28 1.39
N ARG A 335 5.44 -42.76 1.41
CA ARG A 335 4.28 -43.29 0.69
C ARG A 335 3.42 -42.25 0.00
N LEU A 336 4.02 -41.09 -0.38
CA LEU A 336 3.29 -40.01 -1.06
C LEU A 336 2.50 -40.47 -2.28
N ASN A 337 3.02 -41.44 -3.03
CA ASN A 337 2.34 -42.01 -4.18
C ASN A 337 1.04 -42.73 -3.85
N ARG A 338 0.81 -43.15 -2.60
CA ARG A 338 -0.42 -43.82 -2.13
C ARG A 338 -1.46 -42.86 -1.57
N GLU A 339 -1.03 -41.61 -1.21
CA GLU A 339 -1.94 -40.62 -0.66
C GLU A 339 -2.86 -40.03 -1.76
N PRO A 340 -4.09 -39.63 -1.44
CA PRO A 340 -4.98 -38.94 -2.39
C PRO A 340 -4.35 -37.68 -2.99
N ALA A 341 -4.48 -37.51 -4.32
CA ALA A 341 -3.87 -36.37 -5.02
C ALA A 341 -4.38 -35.02 -4.49
N ALA A 342 -5.66 -34.92 -4.11
CA ALA A 342 -6.23 -33.73 -3.53
C ALA A 342 -5.61 -33.38 -2.14
N LEU A 343 -5.32 -34.40 -1.31
CA LEU A 343 -4.68 -34.22 -0.02
C LEU A 343 -3.23 -33.74 -0.19
N LEU A 344 -2.49 -34.31 -1.15
CA LEU A 344 -1.13 -33.85 -1.47
C LEU A 344 -1.09 -32.45 -2.04
N LEU A 345 -2.09 -32.07 -2.86
CA LEU A 345 -2.21 -30.67 -3.32
C LEU A 345 -2.33 -29.72 -2.13
N VAL A 346 -3.19 -30.05 -1.16
CA VAL A 346 -3.35 -29.22 0.06
C VAL A 346 -2.08 -29.22 0.90
N ALA A 347 -1.40 -30.37 1.04
CA ALA A 347 -0.14 -30.48 1.78
C ALA A 347 0.94 -29.56 1.20
N ALA A 348 1.11 -29.59 -0.12
CA ALA A 348 2.07 -28.75 -0.79
C ALA A 348 1.71 -27.25 -0.66
N LEU A 349 0.44 -26.86 -0.84
CA LEU A 349 -0.01 -25.48 -0.63
C LEU A 349 0.21 -25.01 0.83
N ARG A 350 -0.03 -25.90 1.80
CA ARG A 350 0.12 -25.57 3.23
C ARG A 350 1.58 -25.40 3.64
N LEU A 351 2.48 -26.22 3.10
CA LEU A 351 3.90 -26.21 3.40
C LEU A 351 4.68 -25.17 2.58
N ALA A 352 4.15 -24.70 1.46
CA ALA A 352 4.88 -23.88 0.50
C ALA A 352 5.55 -22.65 1.14
N SER A 353 4.91 -21.99 2.13
CA SER A 353 5.45 -20.81 2.78
C SER A 353 6.43 -21.08 3.92
N SER A 354 6.33 -22.25 4.58
CA SER A 354 7.16 -22.61 5.74
C SER A 354 8.32 -23.55 5.39
N ASP A 355 8.13 -24.39 4.38
CA ASP A 355 9.10 -25.38 3.89
C ASP A 355 8.90 -25.63 2.40
N THR A 356 9.40 -24.69 1.61
CA THR A 356 9.23 -24.68 0.14
C THR A 356 9.84 -25.93 -0.52
N GLN A 357 10.95 -26.45 0.01
CA GLN A 357 11.60 -27.62 -0.56
C GLN A 357 10.76 -28.87 -0.37
N THR A 358 10.19 -29.07 0.83
CA THR A 358 9.26 -30.16 1.10
C THR A 358 7.98 -30.01 0.24
N ALA A 359 7.46 -28.79 0.11
CA ALA A 359 6.31 -28.54 -0.77
C ALA A 359 6.62 -28.88 -2.23
N ALA A 360 7.81 -28.57 -2.73
CA ALA A 360 8.24 -28.93 -4.09
C ALA A 360 8.34 -30.44 -4.28
N LYS A 361 8.89 -31.21 -3.31
CA LYS A 361 8.94 -32.68 -3.35
C LYS A 361 7.54 -33.29 -3.44
N ILE A 362 6.59 -32.78 -2.63
CA ILE A 362 5.20 -33.21 -2.71
C ILE A 362 4.58 -32.84 -4.07
N ALA A 363 4.84 -31.63 -4.56
CA ALA A 363 4.35 -31.16 -5.85
C ALA A 363 4.87 -32.01 -7.00
N GLU A 364 6.12 -32.47 -6.99
CA GLU A 364 6.69 -33.38 -7.95
C GLU A 364 5.94 -34.73 -7.94
N SER A 365 5.79 -35.31 -6.77
CA SER A 365 5.08 -36.61 -6.60
C SER A 365 3.64 -36.56 -7.07
N VAL A 366 2.91 -35.46 -6.85
CA VAL A 366 1.49 -35.37 -7.19
C VAL A 366 1.22 -34.86 -8.60
N SER A 367 2.15 -34.13 -9.22
CA SER A 367 1.96 -33.50 -10.54
C SER A 367 1.43 -34.40 -11.64
N PRO A 368 1.89 -35.68 -11.80
CA PRO A 368 1.36 -36.57 -12.84
C PRO A 368 -0.11 -36.90 -12.66
N ARG A 369 -0.62 -36.82 -11.42
CA ARG A 369 -2.02 -37.19 -11.06
C ARG A 369 -2.96 -35.97 -11.06
N LEU A 370 -2.44 -34.77 -11.32
CA LEU A 370 -3.23 -33.51 -11.35
C LEU A 370 -3.59 -33.14 -12.79
N SER A 371 -4.77 -32.53 -12.95
CA SER A 371 -5.10 -31.83 -14.20
C SER A 371 -4.09 -30.71 -14.48
N ALA A 372 -3.94 -30.30 -15.75
CA ALA A 372 -3.04 -29.24 -16.13
C ALA A 372 -3.30 -27.93 -15.33
N ALA A 373 -4.56 -27.58 -15.08
CA ALA A 373 -4.94 -26.41 -14.29
C ALA A 373 -4.49 -26.54 -12.83
N ARG A 374 -4.75 -27.66 -12.15
CA ARG A 374 -4.35 -27.88 -10.74
C ARG A 374 -2.83 -27.96 -10.59
N ARG A 375 -2.14 -28.57 -11.54
CA ARG A 375 -0.66 -28.58 -11.57
C ARG A 375 -0.10 -27.18 -11.73
N SER A 376 -0.68 -26.38 -12.62
CA SER A 376 -0.26 -25.00 -12.81
C SER A 376 -0.49 -24.14 -11.58
N LEU A 377 -1.67 -24.23 -10.95
CA LEU A 377 -1.98 -23.53 -9.69
C LEU A 377 -0.94 -23.89 -8.61
N LEU A 378 -0.67 -25.19 -8.43
CA LEU A 378 0.28 -25.67 -7.41
C LEU A 378 1.67 -25.13 -7.66
N TRP A 379 2.23 -25.28 -8.86
CA TRP A 379 3.56 -24.80 -9.17
C TRP A 379 3.66 -23.29 -9.21
N SER A 380 2.60 -22.57 -9.57
CA SER A 380 2.53 -21.11 -9.43
C SER A 380 2.70 -20.68 -7.97
N ARG A 381 2.07 -21.40 -7.03
CA ARG A 381 2.18 -21.10 -5.60
C ARG A 381 3.53 -21.51 -5.02
N VAL A 382 4.03 -22.69 -5.31
CA VAL A 382 5.36 -23.13 -4.87
C VAL A 382 6.45 -22.20 -5.41
N GLY A 383 6.37 -21.80 -6.67
CA GLY A 383 7.29 -20.85 -7.28
C GLY A 383 7.22 -19.47 -6.63
N LEU A 384 6.01 -19.00 -6.29
CA LEU A 384 5.83 -17.72 -5.60
C LEU A 384 6.48 -17.73 -4.21
N GLU A 385 6.19 -18.75 -3.39
CA GLU A 385 6.75 -18.83 -2.04
C GLU A 385 8.29 -19.01 -2.07
N ALA A 386 8.82 -19.78 -3.04
CA ALA A 386 10.25 -19.87 -3.29
C ALA A 386 10.86 -18.50 -3.62
N ALA A 387 10.21 -17.75 -4.51
CA ALA A 387 10.68 -16.42 -4.90
C ALA A 387 10.66 -15.41 -3.73
N LEU A 388 9.60 -15.44 -2.90
CA LEU A 388 9.48 -14.61 -1.70
C LEU A 388 10.53 -14.99 -0.63
N ASN A 389 10.93 -16.26 -0.57
CA ASN A 389 12.02 -16.76 0.28
C ASN A 389 13.41 -16.58 -0.36
N LEU A 390 13.48 -15.93 -1.52
CA LEU A 390 14.71 -15.70 -2.28
C LEU A 390 15.46 -17.01 -2.65
N ASP A 391 14.72 -18.10 -2.86
CA ASP A 391 15.25 -19.40 -3.29
C ASP A 391 15.50 -19.36 -4.81
N GLU A 392 16.71 -19.70 -5.24
CA GLU A 392 17.07 -19.73 -6.67
C GLU A 392 16.28 -20.73 -7.51
N SER A 393 15.72 -21.78 -6.88
CA SER A 393 14.85 -22.75 -7.53
C SER A 393 13.51 -22.14 -8.00
N ALA A 394 13.16 -20.93 -7.54
CA ALA A 394 11.87 -20.29 -7.86
C ALA A 394 11.60 -20.22 -9.37
N SER A 395 12.60 -19.82 -10.16
CA SER A 395 12.48 -19.71 -11.62
C SER A 395 12.17 -21.08 -12.26
N ALA A 396 12.76 -22.17 -11.77
CA ALA A 396 12.50 -23.53 -12.22
C ALA A 396 11.09 -24.00 -11.82
N TYR A 397 10.64 -23.66 -10.60
CA TYR A 397 9.30 -24.00 -10.15
C TYR A 397 8.22 -23.27 -10.94
N PHE A 398 8.40 -21.98 -11.25
CA PHE A 398 7.50 -21.25 -12.14
C PHE A 398 7.44 -21.88 -13.56
N ALA A 399 8.55 -22.38 -14.08
CA ALA A 399 8.56 -23.05 -15.38
C ALA A 399 7.68 -24.30 -15.40
N ARG A 400 7.60 -25.06 -14.29
CA ARG A 400 6.73 -26.24 -14.15
C ARG A 400 5.23 -25.91 -14.14
N ALA A 401 4.83 -24.66 -13.84
CA ALA A 401 3.45 -24.21 -13.98
C ALA A 401 2.99 -24.16 -15.45
N GLY A 402 3.91 -24.07 -16.40
CA GLY A 402 3.65 -24.18 -17.83
C GLY A 402 2.92 -22.97 -18.41
N LYS A 403 2.05 -23.24 -19.41
CA LYS A 403 1.33 -22.19 -20.15
C LYS A 403 0.31 -21.43 -19.30
N MET A 404 -0.20 -22.03 -18.23
CA MET A 404 -1.24 -21.46 -17.35
C MET A 404 -0.67 -20.78 -16.10
N LEU A 405 0.63 -20.46 -16.10
CA LEU A 405 1.28 -19.77 -14.97
C LEU A 405 0.47 -18.53 -14.54
N GLY A 406 0.02 -18.50 -13.30
CA GLY A 406 -0.79 -17.42 -12.72
C GLY A 406 -2.19 -17.26 -13.32
N THR A 407 -2.58 -18.02 -14.34
CA THR A 407 -3.86 -17.88 -15.06
C THR A 407 -4.76 -19.10 -14.95
N ALA A 408 -4.32 -20.16 -14.27
CA ALA A 408 -5.15 -21.31 -14.02
C ALA A 408 -6.39 -20.91 -13.18
N PRO A 409 -7.56 -21.57 -13.39
CA PRO A 409 -8.74 -21.34 -12.57
C PRO A 409 -8.41 -21.43 -11.08
N ASP A 410 -9.09 -20.63 -10.28
CA ASP A 410 -8.93 -20.53 -8.81
C ASP A 410 -7.53 -20.03 -8.35
N THR A 411 -6.69 -19.50 -9.25
CA THR A 411 -5.38 -18.94 -8.88
C THR A 411 -5.55 -17.52 -8.29
N VAL A 412 -5.11 -17.35 -7.04
CA VAL A 412 -5.12 -16.08 -6.34
C VAL A 412 -3.85 -15.30 -6.65
N GLY A 413 -3.98 -13.98 -6.88
CA GLY A 413 -2.83 -13.09 -7.05
C GLY A 413 -2.10 -13.23 -8.38
N LYS A 414 -2.82 -13.38 -9.49
CA LYS A 414 -2.26 -13.53 -10.84
C LYS A 414 -1.12 -12.57 -11.16
N ASN A 415 -1.36 -11.26 -10.97
CA ASN A 415 -0.39 -10.22 -11.28
C ASN A 415 0.85 -10.34 -10.41
N PHE A 416 0.66 -10.62 -9.13
CA PHE A 416 1.73 -10.82 -8.16
C PHE A 416 2.60 -12.03 -8.53
N ILE A 417 1.99 -13.16 -8.88
CA ILE A 417 2.70 -14.36 -9.36
C ILE A 417 3.53 -14.04 -10.59
N LEU A 418 2.94 -13.36 -11.58
CA LEU A 418 3.62 -13.03 -12.83
C LEU A 418 4.80 -12.06 -12.63
N THR A 419 4.64 -11.06 -11.78
CA THR A 419 5.73 -10.13 -11.45
C THR A 419 6.85 -10.84 -10.69
N TRP A 420 6.51 -11.75 -9.75
CA TRP A 420 7.52 -12.53 -9.04
C TRP A 420 8.23 -13.57 -9.92
N ASN A 421 7.58 -14.09 -10.94
CA ASN A 421 8.27 -14.89 -11.97
C ASN A 421 9.37 -14.08 -12.69
N ALA A 422 9.11 -12.81 -13.00
CA ALA A 422 10.10 -11.93 -13.60
C ALA A 422 11.25 -11.58 -12.62
N ARG A 423 10.93 -11.32 -11.33
CA ARG A 423 11.92 -11.08 -10.27
C ARG A 423 12.80 -12.32 -10.02
N ALA A 424 12.20 -13.50 -10.00
CA ALA A 424 12.97 -14.75 -9.90
C ALA A 424 13.97 -14.92 -11.07
N ALA A 425 13.54 -14.56 -12.28
CA ALA A 425 14.43 -14.59 -13.45
C ALA A 425 15.57 -13.53 -13.36
N LEU A 426 15.28 -12.34 -12.82
CA LEU A 426 16.30 -11.30 -12.57
C LEU A 426 17.38 -11.83 -11.61
N ARG A 427 17.01 -12.49 -10.52
CA ARG A 427 17.96 -13.06 -9.56
C ARG A 427 18.87 -14.11 -10.16
N THR A 428 18.40 -14.93 -11.10
CA THR A 428 19.25 -15.89 -11.79
C THR A 428 20.17 -15.26 -12.83
N GLY A 429 19.94 -13.97 -13.20
CA GLY A 429 20.68 -13.29 -14.27
C GLY A 429 20.39 -13.85 -15.67
N ASP A 430 19.35 -14.66 -15.82
CA ASP A 430 18.95 -15.23 -17.11
C ASP A 430 18.04 -14.25 -17.88
N TRP A 431 18.68 -13.39 -18.65
CA TRP A 431 17.99 -12.32 -19.38
C TRP A 431 16.98 -12.82 -20.42
N LYS A 432 17.17 -14.04 -20.97
CA LYS A 432 16.17 -14.67 -21.86
C LYS A 432 14.91 -15.02 -21.07
N LYS A 433 15.06 -15.56 -19.85
CA LYS A 433 13.93 -15.82 -18.95
C LYS A 433 13.28 -14.52 -18.47
N VAL A 434 14.05 -13.47 -18.19
CA VAL A 434 13.49 -12.15 -17.84
C VAL A 434 12.57 -11.67 -18.96
N LEU A 435 13.02 -11.64 -20.21
CA LEU A 435 12.20 -11.24 -21.35
C LEU A 435 10.94 -12.10 -21.51
N ALA A 436 11.10 -13.41 -21.38
CA ALA A 436 9.96 -14.34 -21.47
C ALA A 436 8.94 -14.09 -20.35
N ALA A 437 9.39 -13.80 -19.14
CA ALA A 437 8.54 -13.51 -18.00
C ALA A 437 7.83 -12.15 -18.16
N VAL A 438 8.55 -11.09 -18.52
CA VAL A 438 7.97 -9.76 -18.75
C VAL A 438 6.92 -9.79 -19.88
N ASN A 439 7.16 -10.58 -20.93
CA ASN A 439 6.20 -10.74 -22.02
C ASN A 439 4.88 -11.41 -21.59
N LYS A 440 4.85 -12.15 -20.49
CA LYS A 440 3.64 -12.74 -19.90
C LYS A 440 2.84 -11.78 -19.03
N LEU A 441 3.40 -10.64 -18.65
CA LEU A 441 2.71 -9.64 -17.83
C LEU A 441 1.49 -9.07 -18.57
N PRO A 442 0.42 -8.69 -17.85
CA PRO A 442 -0.70 -7.95 -18.43
C PRO A 442 -0.26 -6.62 -19.05
N PRO A 443 -1.00 -6.10 -20.04
CA PRO A 443 -0.64 -4.86 -20.74
C PRO A 443 -0.41 -3.65 -19.80
N ALA A 444 -1.20 -3.51 -18.74
CA ALA A 444 -1.06 -2.43 -17.76
C ALA A 444 0.31 -2.50 -17.05
N LEU A 445 0.71 -3.68 -16.58
CA LEU A 445 2.01 -3.87 -15.92
C LEU A 445 3.18 -3.69 -16.89
N LYS A 446 3.06 -4.18 -18.12
CA LYS A 446 4.12 -3.98 -19.15
C LYS A 446 4.42 -2.52 -19.45
N ARG A 447 3.46 -1.63 -19.22
CA ARG A 447 3.61 -0.18 -19.44
C ARG A 447 4.17 0.56 -18.22
N SER A 448 4.36 -0.10 -17.06
CA SER A 448 5.02 0.53 -15.94
C SER A 448 6.52 0.67 -16.16
N ASP A 449 7.12 1.72 -15.61
CA ASP A 449 8.52 2.04 -15.78
C ASP A 449 9.45 0.90 -15.39
N ALA A 450 9.12 0.21 -14.28
CA ALA A 450 9.86 -0.95 -13.83
C ALA A 450 9.97 -2.03 -14.93
N TRP A 451 8.85 -2.42 -15.53
CA TRP A 451 8.86 -3.49 -16.52
C TRP A 451 9.32 -3.04 -17.91
N ILE A 452 9.18 -1.73 -18.23
CA ILE A 452 9.84 -1.13 -19.42
C ILE A 452 11.36 -1.18 -19.23
N TYR A 453 11.89 -0.76 -18.08
CA TYR A 453 13.31 -0.77 -17.76
C TYR A 453 13.90 -2.18 -17.84
N TRP A 454 13.32 -3.15 -17.12
CA TRP A 454 13.84 -4.51 -17.09
C TRP A 454 13.72 -5.22 -18.45
N ARG A 455 12.69 -4.90 -19.24
CA ARG A 455 12.58 -5.36 -20.62
C ARG A 455 13.71 -4.75 -21.48
N ALA A 456 13.99 -3.47 -21.33
CA ALA A 456 15.07 -2.80 -22.05
C ALA A 456 16.43 -3.43 -21.69
N ARG A 457 16.72 -3.64 -20.39
CA ARG A 457 17.92 -4.33 -19.92
C ARG A 457 18.04 -5.75 -20.52
N GLY A 458 16.93 -6.50 -20.53
CA GLY A 458 16.88 -7.83 -21.14
C GLY A 458 17.19 -7.80 -22.63
N LEU A 459 16.65 -6.85 -23.38
CA LEU A 459 16.93 -6.67 -24.80
C LEU A 459 18.39 -6.28 -25.04
N GLU A 460 18.94 -5.38 -24.27
CA GLU A 460 20.35 -4.99 -24.33
C GLU A 460 21.27 -6.20 -24.13
N LYS A 461 21.06 -6.96 -23.06
CA LYS A 461 21.84 -8.16 -22.71
C LYS A 461 21.65 -9.34 -23.67
N THR A 462 20.65 -9.31 -24.53
CA THR A 462 20.38 -10.34 -25.54
C THR A 462 20.65 -9.89 -26.97
N GLY A 463 21.42 -8.79 -27.17
CA GLY A 463 21.91 -8.36 -28.49
C GLY A 463 20.90 -7.48 -29.27
N HIS A 464 19.97 -6.82 -28.61
CA HIS A 464 18.99 -5.93 -29.24
C HIS A 464 19.10 -4.47 -28.75
N PRO A 465 20.29 -3.83 -28.81
CA PRO A 465 20.54 -2.53 -28.19
C PRO A 465 19.65 -1.41 -28.77
N LYS A 466 19.34 -1.44 -30.07
CA LYS A 466 18.45 -0.44 -30.68
C LYS A 466 17.06 -0.41 -30.05
N LYS A 467 16.46 -1.59 -29.83
CA LYS A 467 15.14 -1.71 -29.18
C LYS A 467 15.21 -1.34 -27.69
N ALA A 468 16.30 -1.69 -27.03
CA ALA A 468 16.54 -1.31 -25.64
C ALA A 468 16.59 0.22 -25.47
N ARG A 469 17.36 0.94 -26.31
CA ARG A 469 17.43 2.41 -26.29
C ARG A 469 16.07 3.08 -26.49
N GLN A 470 15.20 2.55 -27.36
CA GLN A 470 13.86 3.07 -27.55
C GLN A 470 13.01 2.96 -26.27
N LEU A 471 13.09 1.85 -25.57
CA LEU A 471 12.38 1.64 -24.32
C LEU A 471 12.94 2.53 -23.19
N PHE A 472 14.26 2.63 -23.03
CA PHE A 472 14.85 3.57 -22.08
C PHE A 472 14.41 5.01 -22.38
N ALA A 473 14.41 5.43 -23.65
CA ALA A 473 14.00 6.76 -24.04
C ALA A 473 12.54 7.06 -23.69
N SER A 474 11.66 6.05 -23.70
CA SER A 474 10.24 6.23 -23.38
C SER A 474 9.97 6.57 -21.91
N ILE A 475 10.91 6.32 -21.00
CA ILE A 475 10.77 6.57 -19.56
C ILE A 475 11.84 7.51 -18.99
N SER A 476 12.85 7.90 -19.78
CA SER A 476 13.96 8.75 -19.30
C SER A 476 13.57 10.18 -18.92
N GLY A 477 12.31 10.57 -19.17
CA GLY A 477 11.74 11.86 -18.71
C GLY A 477 11.07 11.78 -17.33
N HIS A 478 10.97 10.59 -16.72
CA HIS A 478 10.31 10.39 -15.44
C HIS A 478 11.27 10.63 -14.28
N THR A 479 10.74 11.15 -13.15
CA THR A 479 11.52 11.50 -11.96
C THR A 479 11.80 10.29 -11.05
N GLU A 480 11.11 9.20 -11.28
CA GLU A 480 11.14 8.03 -10.41
C GLU A 480 12.38 7.16 -10.70
N PHE A 481 12.66 6.20 -9.84
CA PHE A 481 13.79 5.31 -9.82
C PHE A 481 14.18 4.76 -11.20
N TYR A 482 13.23 4.23 -11.96
CA TYR A 482 13.52 3.64 -13.27
C TYR A 482 13.70 4.68 -14.39
N GLY A 483 13.09 5.86 -14.23
CA GLY A 483 13.35 7.00 -15.11
C GLY A 483 14.79 7.48 -15.01
N LEU A 484 15.31 7.62 -13.80
CA LEU A 484 16.70 7.99 -13.54
C LEU A 484 17.68 6.95 -14.09
N LEU A 485 17.46 5.68 -13.81
CA LEU A 485 18.30 4.59 -14.36
C LEU A 485 18.24 4.53 -15.89
N ALA A 486 17.12 4.87 -16.51
CA ALA A 486 16.99 4.92 -17.97
C ALA A 486 17.77 6.10 -18.57
N CYS A 487 17.82 7.27 -17.90
CA CYS A 487 18.72 8.37 -18.30
C CYS A 487 20.16 7.93 -18.31
N GLU A 488 20.60 7.26 -17.25
CA GLU A 488 21.99 6.76 -17.14
C GLU A 488 22.32 5.71 -18.21
N ALA A 489 21.41 4.77 -18.47
CA ALA A 489 21.56 3.78 -19.54
C ALA A 489 21.67 4.39 -20.95
N LEU A 490 21.12 5.59 -21.15
CA LEU A 490 21.23 6.34 -22.38
C LEU A 490 22.46 7.25 -22.44
N GLY A 491 23.19 7.42 -21.33
CA GLY A 491 24.23 8.42 -21.18
C GLY A 491 23.74 9.86 -21.22
N LYS A 492 22.45 10.07 -20.81
CA LYS A 492 21.82 11.38 -20.77
C LYS A 492 21.88 11.97 -19.36
N PRO A 493 21.97 13.30 -19.23
CA PRO A 493 21.76 13.95 -17.95
C PRO A 493 20.33 13.71 -17.47
N TYR A 494 20.11 13.80 -16.16
CA TYR A 494 18.76 13.82 -15.62
C TYR A 494 17.97 15.02 -16.12
N PRO A 495 16.65 14.90 -16.29
CA PRO A 495 15.85 16.00 -16.80
C PRO A 495 15.96 17.22 -15.88
N ASN A 496 16.24 18.38 -16.47
CA ASN A 496 16.24 19.63 -15.73
C ASN A 496 14.81 20.21 -15.71
N TYR A 497 14.17 20.14 -14.57
CA TYR A 497 12.79 20.58 -14.38
C TYR A 497 12.78 22.05 -13.92
N GLN A 498 12.80 22.98 -14.87
CA GLN A 498 12.86 24.42 -14.60
C GLN A 498 11.47 25.10 -14.45
N ARG A 499 10.39 24.34 -14.45
CA ARG A 499 9.06 24.94 -14.30
C ARG A 499 8.95 25.62 -12.93
N PRO A 500 8.74 26.94 -12.84
CA PRO A 500 8.57 27.63 -11.58
C PRO A 500 7.28 27.18 -10.89
N ALA A 501 7.27 27.22 -9.56
CA ALA A 501 6.04 27.05 -8.81
C ALA A 501 5.10 28.23 -9.08
N PRO A 502 3.81 28.01 -9.28
CA PRO A 502 2.85 29.09 -9.43
C PRO A 502 2.68 29.84 -8.11
N ILE A 503 2.37 31.11 -8.16
CA ILE A 503 1.93 31.88 -7.01
C ILE A 503 0.57 31.34 -6.55
N PRO A 504 0.39 31.02 -5.27
CA PRO A 504 -0.86 30.44 -4.78
C PRO A 504 -2.02 31.47 -4.86
N ASN A 505 -3.16 31.04 -5.36
CA ASN A 505 -4.38 31.84 -5.32
C ASN A 505 -5.09 31.65 -3.98
N ALA A 506 -4.56 32.30 -2.92
CA ALA A 506 -5.07 32.16 -1.57
C ALA A 506 -6.54 32.57 -1.46
N SER A 507 -6.96 33.68 -2.10
CA SER A 507 -8.34 34.17 -2.05
C SER A 507 -9.38 33.18 -2.62
N TYR A 508 -8.97 32.32 -3.56
CA TYR A 508 -9.80 31.24 -4.08
C TYR A 508 -9.84 30.02 -3.13
N TRP A 509 -8.69 29.59 -2.64
CA TRP A 509 -8.60 28.39 -1.79
C TRP A 509 -9.14 28.64 -0.38
N ASP A 510 -9.01 29.83 0.16
CA ASP A 510 -9.63 30.24 1.43
C ASP A 510 -11.16 30.20 1.40
N LYS A 511 -11.77 30.25 0.21
CA LYS A 511 -13.22 30.12 0.02
C LYS A 511 -13.66 28.70 -0.37
N ASN A 512 -12.72 27.78 -0.62
CA ASN A 512 -13.08 26.40 -1.00
C ASN A 512 -13.46 25.56 0.23
N PRO A 513 -14.72 25.10 0.35
CA PRO A 513 -15.18 24.44 1.57
C PRO A 513 -14.40 23.16 1.92
N SER A 514 -14.06 22.32 0.92
CA SER A 514 -13.32 21.08 1.15
C SER A 514 -11.88 21.35 1.58
N VAL A 515 -11.23 22.38 1.00
CA VAL A 515 -9.88 22.80 1.42
C VAL A 515 -9.91 23.33 2.86
N GLN A 516 -10.89 24.17 3.21
CA GLN A 516 -11.01 24.73 4.56
C GLN A 516 -11.30 23.64 5.61
N ARG A 517 -12.17 22.67 5.30
CA ARG A 517 -12.38 21.53 6.19
C ARG A 517 -11.12 20.66 6.33
N ALA A 518 -10.36 20.48 5.25
CA ALA A 518 -9.09 19.77 5.31
C ALA A 518 -8.10 20.46 6.27
N LEU A 519 -7.96 21.80 6.17
CA LEU A 519 -7.12 22.60 7.05
C LEU A 519 -7.56 22.49 8.52
N ALA A 520 -8.88 22.55 8.78
CA ALA A 520 -9.43 22.38 10.13
C ALA A 520 -9.10 20.98 10.70
N PHE A 521 -9.18 19.95 9.89
CA PHE A 521 -8.78 18.59 10.31
C PHE A 521 -7.29 18.46 10.58
N TYR A 522 -6.41 19.07 9.74
CA TYR A 522 -4.96 19.03 9.96
C TYR A 522 -4.57 19.73 11.26
N ARG A 523 -5.23 20.84 11.60
CA ARG A 523 -5.03 21.53 12.88
C ARG A 523 -5.36 20.62 14.08
N LEU A 524 -6.34 19.73 13.94
CA LEU A 524 -6.77 18.78 14.96
C LEU A 524 -6.01 17.44 14.91
N ASP A 525 -4.92 17.33 14.16
CA ASP A 525 -4.18 16.09 13.89
C ASP A 525 -5.02 14.94 13.30
N LEU A 526 -6.22 15.26 12.77
CA LEU A 526 -7.08 14.31 12.07
C LEU A 526 -6.69 14.21 10.58
N ASN A 527 -5.43 13.85 10.36
CA ASN A 527 -4.82 13.84 9.02
C ASN A 527 -5.56 12.99 8.00
N ALA A 528 -6.15 11.86 8.43
CA ALA A 528 -6.88 10.96 7.55
C ALA A 528 -8.13 11.63 6.97
N GLU A 529 -8.90 12.31 7.80
CA GLU A 529 -10.10 13.07 7.42
C GLU A 529 -9.73 14.26 6.55
N GLY A 530 -8.69 15.00 6.95
CA GLY A 530 -8.14 16.11 6.16
C GLY A 530 -7.71 15.67 4.77
N ASN A 531 -7.03 14.53 4.67
CA ASN A 531 -6.63 13.96 3.38
C ASN A 531 -7.84 13.63 2.49
N ARG A 532 -8.94 13.12 3.04
CA ARG A 532 -10.14 12.81 2.27
C ARG A 532 -10.78 14.06 1.69
N GLU A 533 -10.94 15.12 2.47
CA GLU A 533 -11.45 16.40 2.00
C GLU A 533 -10.53 17.03 0.94
N TRP A 534 -9.21 17.03 1.18
CA TRP A 534 -8.23 17.55 0.23
C TRP A 534 -8.27 16.80 -1.11
N ASN A 535 -8.29 15.48 -1.05
CA ASN A 535 -8.34 14.64 -2.26
C ASN A 535 -9.66 14.80 -3.02
N TRP A 536 -10.75 15.03 -2.30
CA TRP A 536 -12.02 15.36 -2.93
C TRP A 536 -11.95 16.67 -3.71
N ALA A 537 -11.33 17.70 -3.14
CA ALA A 537 -11.09 18.95 -3.86
C ALA A 537 -10.26 18.73 -5.12
N LEU A 538 -9.26 17.83 -5.08
CA LEU A 538 -8.38 17.54 -6.23
C LEU A 538 -9.06 16.86 -7.40
N ARG A 539 -10.13 16.07 -7.20
CA ARG A 539 -10.63 15.09 -8.17
C ARG A 539 -11.03 15.67 -9.54
N LYS A 540 -11.50 16.91 -9.58
CA LYS A 540 -11.95 17.59 -10.80
C LYS A 540 -10.99 18.69 -11.30
N LEU A 541 -9.87 18.91 -10.60
CA LEU A 541 -8.93 19.96 -10.95
C LEU A 541 -8.06 19.56 -12.15
N LYS A 542 -7.82 20.50 -13.04
CA LYS A 542 -6.81 20.40 -14.11
C LYS A 542 -5.41 20.63 -13.53
N THR A 543 -4.37 20.28 -14.28
CA THR A 543 -2.96 20.35 -13.89
C THR A 543 -2.58 21.68 -13.21
N ASP A 544 -2.89 22.82 -13.85
CA ASP A 544 -2.46 24.12 -13.33
C ASP A 544 -3.16 24.47 -12.01
N ALA A 545 -4.44 24.15 -11.87
CA ALA A 545 -5.17 24.33 -10.62
C ALA A 545 -4.63 23.42 -9.50
N ARG A 546 -4.22 22.18 -9.82
CA ARG A 546 -3.55 21.29 -8.85
C ARG A 546 -2.20 21.85 -8.41
N LEU A 547 -1.37 22.33 -9.34
CA LEU A 547 -0.09 22.94 -9.00
C LEU A 547 -0.28 24.21 -8.16
N ASN A 548 -1.32 25.00 -8.42
CA ASN A 548 -1.67 26.16 -7.62
C ASN A 548 -2.13 25.77 -6.20
N LEU A 549 -2.93 24.69 -6.07
CA LEU A 549 -3.31 24.15 -4.76
C LEU A 549 -2.10 23.55 -4.02
N ALA A 550 -1.13 22.96 -4.74
CA ALA A 550 0.12 22.52 -4.17
C ALA A 550 0.93 23.71 -3.59
N ALA A 551 1.06 24.80 -4.35
CA ALA A 551 1.70 26.02 -3.87
C ALA A 551 0.98 26.60 -2.63
N TYR A 552 -0.36 26.58 -2.62
CA TYR A 552 -1.14 26.97 -1.46
C TYR A 552 -0.87 26.10 -0.23
N ALA A 553 -0.71 24.79 -0.41
CA ALA A 553 -0.33 23.88 0.68
C ALA A 553 1.08 24.23 1.21
N GLY A 554 2.05 24.44 0.32
CA GLY A 554 3.42 24.82 0.70
C GLY A 554 3.49 26.14 1.48
N SER A 555 2.70 27.16 1.07
CA SER A 555 2.62 28.44 1.78
C SER A 555 2.01 28.35 3.19
N ARG A 556 1.50 27.19 3.58
CA ARG A 556 0.92 26.86 4.90
C ARG A 556 1.66 25.75 5.62
N ASP A 557 2.90 25.46 5.23
CA ASP A 557 3.76 24.41 5.80
C ASP A 557 3.16 23.00 5.73
N LEU A 558 2.18 22.80 4.83
CA LEU A 558 1.60 21.49 4.56
C LEU A 558 2.38 20.75 3.45
N PHE A 559 3.68 20.54 3.67
CA PHE A 559 4.60 19.97 2.68
C PHE A 559 4.15 18.60 2.18
N HIS A 560 3.54 17.78 3.04
CA HIS A 560 2.97 16.50 2.63
C HIS A 560 1.84 16.67 1.60
N ARG A 561 1.05 17.76 1.66
CA ARG A 561 0.01 18.08 0.68
C ARG A 561 0.58 18.71 -0.57
N GLU A 562 1.55 19.59 -0.43
CA GLU A 562 2.29 20.16 -1.55
C GLU A 562 2.87 19.06 -2.44
N ILE A 563 3.66 18.15 -1.85
CA ILE A 563 4.27 17.03 -2.55
C ILE A 563 3.21 16.16 -3.22
N ASN A 564 2.21 15.67 -2.47
CA ASN A 564 1.20 14.75 -2.99
C ASN A 564 0.36 15.37 -4.11
N THR A 565 0.03 16.65 -3.97
CA THR A 565 -0.79 17.37 -4.95
C THR A 565 -0.01 17.62 -6.23
N SER A 566 1.27 17.99 -6.14
CA SER A 566 2.16 18.17 -7.29
C SER A 566 2.45 16.83 -7.99
N GLU A 567 2.68 15.74 -7.23
CA GLU A 567 2.88 14.39 -7.79
C GLU A 567 1.63 13.85 -8.50
N ALA A 568 0.44 14.30 -8.13
CA ALA A 568 -0.80 13.93 -8.81
C ALA A 568 -0.97 14.58 -10.20
N THR A 569 0.06 15.28 -10.72
CA THR A 569 0.07 15.88 -12.05
C THR A 569 1.21 15.33 -12.91
N PRO A 570 1.06 15.26 -14.24
CA PRO A 570 2.15 14.89 -15.13
C PRO A 570 3.24 15.99 -15.23
N ALA A 571 2.91 17.23 -14.88
CA ALA A 571 3.86 18.34 -14.90
C ALA A 571 4.74 18.30 -13.67
N VAL A 572 6.04 18.46 -13.85
CA VAL A 572 7.03 18.47 -12.76
C VAL A 572 7.35 19.89 -12.37
N VAL A 573 6.98 20.29 -11.17
CA VAL A 573 7.48 21.48 -10.47
C VAL A 573 8.41 21.00 -9.38
N PHE A 574 9.72 21.15 -9.62
CA PHE A 574 10.75 20.49 -8.79
C PHE A 574 10.67 20.93 -7.33
N SER A 575 10.57 22.23 -7.06
CA SER A 575 10.48 22.79 -5.71
C SER A 575 9.28 22.26 -4.91
N GLN A 576 8.14 21.99 -5.58
CA GLN A 576 6.96 21.42 -4.91
C GLN A 576 7.09 19.92 -4.63
N ARG A 577 7.83 19.18 -5.48
CA ARG A 577 8.03 17.74 -5.28
C ARG A 577 9.15 17.44 -4.31
N TYR A 578 10.13 18.34 -4.22
CA TYR A 578 11.33 18.19 -3.38
C TYR A 578 11.58 19.45 -2.55
N PRO A 579 10.61 19.90 -1.71
CA PRO A 579 10.80 21.04 -0.83
C PRO A 579 11.88 20.75 0.20
N ARG A 580 12.56 21.79 0.70
CA ARG A 580 13.59 21.72 1.75
C ARG A 580 13.17 22.45 3.03
N PRO A 581 12.10 22.04 3.71
CA PRO A 581 11.78 22.62 5.01
C PRO A 581 12.80 22.21 6.08
N HIS A 582 12.87 22.93 7.18
CA HIS A 582 13.76 22.66 8.31
C HIS A 582 15.23 22.48 7.90
N GLN A 583 15.70 23.30 6.94
CA GLN A 583 16.99 23.09 6.28
C GLN A 583 18.13 23.03 7.30
N THR A 584 18.26 24.04 8.15
CA THR A 584 19.33 24.10 9.15
C THR A 584 19.31 22.91 10.10
N ASP A 585 18.14 22.52 10.59
CA ASP A 585 18.01 21.41 11.55
C ASP A 585 18.42 20.07 10.93
N ILE A 586 17.94 19.82 9.70
CA ILE A 586 18.23 18.56 8.98
C ILE A 586 19.70 18.48 8.57
N GLU A 587 20.27 19.57 8.05
CA GLU A 587 21.68 19.62 7.64
C GLU A 587 22.63 19.45 8.83
N ASN A 588 22.34 20.13 9.96
CA ASN A 588 23.12 19.98 11.18
C ASN A 588 23.04 18.56 11.77
N ALA A 589 21.85 17.96 11.79
CA ALA A 589 21.67 16.60 12.28
C ALA A 589 22.37 15.57 11.36
N ALA A 590 22.32 15.76 10.05
CA ALA A 590 23.02 14.93 9.08
C ALA A 590 24.53 15.04 9.26
N GLN A 591 25.08 16.25 9.37
CA GLN A 591 26.50 16.50 9.58
C GLN A 591 27.00 15.89 10.91
N THR A 592 26.27 16.09 12.01
CA THR A 592 26.59 15.50 13.32
C THR A 592 26.62 13.96 13.28
N ALA A 593 25.77 13.36 12.46
CA ALA A 593 25.72 11.91 12.27
C ALA A 593 26.65 11.41 11.16
N GLU A 594 27.45 12.27 10.52
CA GLU A 594 28.32 11.92 9.37
C GLU A 594 27.53 11.30 8.19
N LEU A 595 26.36 11.84 7.88
CA LEU A 595 25.49 11.42 6.79
C LEU A 595 25.43 12.48 5.70
N ASP A 596 25.19 12.04 4.46
CA ASP A 596 24.83 12.95 3.37
C ASP A 596 23.43 13.54 3.64
N PRO A 597 23.28 14.88 3.74
CA PRO A 597 22.00 15.52 3.97
C PRO A 597 20.96 15.18 2.89
N ALA A 598 21.37 14.93 1.65
CA ALA A 598 20.49 14.50 0.59
C ALA A 598 19.82 13.14 0.89
N TRP A 599 20.55 12.22 1.51
CA TRP A 599 20.00 10.94 1.93
C TRP A 599 19.00 11.10 3.09
N VAL A 600 19.33 11.93 4.06
CA VAL A 600 18.42 12.25 5.19
C VAL A 600 17.13 12.89 4.67
N TYR A 601 17.21 13.88 3.77
CA TYR A 601 16.03 14.45 3.12
C TYR A 601 15.23 13.42 2.33
N GLY A 602 15.90 12.57 1.55
CA GLY A 602 15.28 11.52 0.77
C GLY A 602 14.48 10.54 1.64
N LEU A 603 15.02 10.20 2.82
CA LEU A 603 14.40 9.34 3.81
C LEU A 603 13.21 10.04 4.47
N ILE A 604 13.36 11.24 5.03
CA ILE A 604 12.28 12.01 5.68
C ILE A 604 11.11 12.22 4.71
N ARG A 605 11.41 12.54 3.45
CA ARG A 605 10.39 12.66 2.42
C ARG A 605 9.58 11.38 2.23
N GLN A 606 10.22 10.21 2.32
CA GLN A 606 9.53 8.93 2.20
C GLN A 606 8.79 8.56 3.49
N GLU A 607 9.33 8.87 4.65
CA GLU A 607 8.75 8.51 5.95
C GLU A 607 7.50 9.33 6.28
N SER A 608 7.60 10.64 6.28
CA SER A 608 6.53 11.52 6.77
C SER A 608 6.12 12.63 5.80
N ARG A 609 6.92 12.87 4.75
CA ARG A 609 6.82 14.11 3.95
C ARG A 609 6.85 15.37 4.82
N PHE A 610 7.75 15.38 5.80
CA PHE A 610 8.01 16.47 6.73
C PHE A 610 6.91 16.77 7.74
N VAL A 611 5.99 15.84 7.99
CA VAL A 611 5.01 15.97 9.07
C VAL A 611 5.70 15.70 10.40
N ARG A 612 5.87 16.75 11.22
CA ARG A 612 6.60 16.68 12.50
C ARG A 612 5.96 15.72 13.50
N GLN A 613 4.63 15.77 13.63
CA GLN A 613 3.88 14.94 14.59
C GLN A 613 3.35 13.64 13.96
N ALA A 614 4.00 13.17 12.87
CA ALA A 614 3.59 11.95 12.21
C ALA A 614 3.62 10.77 13.18
N ARG A 615 2.52 9.99 13.20
CA ARG A 615 2.41 8.74 13.96
C ARG A 615 1.91 7.65 13.05
N SER A 616 2.70 6.59 12.94
CA SER A 616 2.25 5.41 12.23
C SER A 616 1.34 4.56 13.12
N SER A 617 0.65 3.68 12.51
CA SER A 617 -0.24 2.75 13.18
C SER A 617 0.46 1.65 13.97
N VAL A 618 1.72 1.39 13.65
CA VAL A 618 2.58 0.48 14.43
C VAL A 618 3.40 1.22 15.48
N GLY A 619 3.19 2.54 15.63
CA GLY A 619 3.76 3.37 16.67
C GLY A 619 5.05 4.11 16.31
N ALA A 620 5.48 4.12 15.04
CA ALA A 620 6.59 4.97 14.62
C ALA A 620 6.21 6.45 14.70
N GLN A 621 7.13 7.33 15.08
CA GLN A 621 6.83 8.72 15.41
C GLN A 621 7.83 9.71 14.80
N GLY A 622 7.33 10.94 14.55
CA GLY A 622 8.10 12.09 14.10
C GLY A 622 8.48 12.05 12.63
N MET A 623 9.26 13.02 12.18
CA MET A 623 9.62 13.19 10.77
C MET A 623 10.36 11.99 10.18
N MET A 624 11.24 11.34 10.96
CA MET A 624 12.00 10.18 10.55
C MET A 624 11.32 8.85 10.93
N GLN A 625 10.10 8.87 11.47
CA GLN A 625 9.30 7.67 11.82
C GLN A 625 10.08 6.64 12.65
N VAL A 626 10.71 7.09 13.71
CA VAL A 626 11.47 6.21 14.59
C VAL A 626 10.53 5.44 15.53
N MET A 627 10.75 4.13 15.65
CA MET A 627 10.01 3.29 16.61
C MET A 627 10.45 3.61 18.04
N PRO A 628 9.53 3.71 19.04
CA PRO A 628 9.90 4.03 20.42
C PRO A 628 10.96 3.09 21.01
N ARG A 629 10.89 1.80 20.72
CA ARG A 629 11.92 0.84 21.14
C ARG A 629 13.29 1.18 20.57
N THR A 630 13.36 1.50 19.29
CA THR A 630 14.60 1.91 18.60
C THR A 630 15.12 3.22 19.18
N ALA A 631 14.21 4.17 19.43
CA ALA A 631 14.59 5.47 20.01
C ALA A 631 15.20 5.33 21.38
N ARG A 632 14.60 4.58 22.31
CA ARG A 632 15.17 4.31 23.65
C ARG A 632 16.55 3.65 23.56
N TRP A 633 16.73 2.72 22.64
CA TRP A 633 18.02 2.07 22.43
C TRP A 633 19.08 3.06 21.93
N VAL A 634 18.75 3.90 20.93
CA VAL A 634 19.66 4.93 20.41
C VAL A 634 19.94 6.00 21.45
N ALA A 635 18.92 6.47 22.17
CA ALA A 635 19.06 7.44 23.26
C ALA A 635 20.05 6.98 24.34
N ALA A 636 19.97 5.70 24.76
CA ALA A 636 20.93 5.11 25.68
C ALA A 636 22.36 5.10 25.12
N HIS A 637 22.54 4.85 23.82
CA HIS A 637 23.85 4.92 23.15
C HIS A 637 24.40 6.35 22.98
N LEU A 638 23.52 7.34 23.01
CA LEU A 638 23.88 8.76 23.00
C LEU A 638 23.99 9.37 24.39
N ALA A 639 23.83 8.55 25.46
CA ALA A 639 23.76 9.00 26.86
C ALA A 639 22.68 10.09 27.11
N LEU A 640 21.57 10.05 26.39
CA LEU A 640 20.40 10.92 26.60
C LEU A 640 19.56 10.35 27.74
N ASN A 641 19.95 10.63 28.99
CA ASN A 641 19.38 10.01 30.19
C ASN A 641 17.92 10.45 30.46
N ASP A 642 17.53 11.64 30.01
CA ASP A 642 16.19 12.22 30.22
C ASP A 642 15.24 11.99 29.04
N PHE A 643 15.59 11.06 28.13
CA PHE A 643 14.76 10.80 26.95
C PHE A 643 13.46 10.09 27.33
N SER A 644 12.34 10.59 26.82
CA SER A 644 11.03 9.94 26.87
C SER A 644 10.41 9.79 25.48
N ASP A 645 9.48 8.84 25.32
CA ASP A 645 8.83 8.56 24.03
C ASP A 645 8.02 9.76 23.50
N GLU A 646 7.53 10.63 24.36
CA GLU A 646 6.78 11.82 24.01
C GLU A 646 7.65 12.82 23.22
N GLN A 647 8.94 12.87 23.50
CA GLN A 647 9.90 13.74 22.82
C GLN A 647 10.17 13.31 21.35
N LEU A 648 9.74 12.11 20.93
CA LEU A 648 9.89 11.67 19.54
C LEU A 648 9.15 12.53 18.52
N THR A 649 8.22 13.35 18.94
CA THR A 649 7.55 14.31 18.05
C THR A 649 8.22 15.70 18.07
N ASP A 650 9.21 15.92 18.94
CA ASP A 650 10.10 17.07 18.85
C ASP A 650 11.05 16.90 17.65
N THR A 651 11.21 17.95 16.86
CA THR A 651 11.98 17.93 15.63
C THR A 651 13.46 17.63 15.86
N SER A 652 14.09 18.29 16.82
CA SER A 652 15.51 18.17 17.10
C SER A 652 15.84 16.77 17.64
N VAL A 653 15.05 16.30 18.61
CA VAL A 653 15.20 14.96 19.21
C VAL A 653 14.99 13.87 18.15
N ASN A 654 13.96 14.00 17.32
CA ASN A 654 13.65 13.03 16.27
C ASN A 654 14.75 12.94 15.21
N LEU A 655 15.29 14.08 14.78
CA LEU A 655 16.39 14.15 13.83
C LEU A 655 17.67 13.55 14.42
N THR A 656 18.03 13.92 15.66
CA THR A 656 19.23 13.40 16.34
C THR A 656 19.19 11.89 16.44
N ILE A 657 18.09 11.31 16.94
CA ILE A 657 17.93 9.87 17.10
C ILE A 657 17.82 9.16 15.75
N GLY A 658 17.05 9.71 14.82
CA GLY A 658 16.81 9.11 13.51
C GLY A 658 18.08 9.10 12.64
N CYS A 659 18.85 10.19 12.58
CA CYS A 659 20.12 10.24 11.87
C CYS A 659 21.16 9.33 12.51
N ARG A 660 21.25 9.28 13.85
CA ARG A 660 22.15 8.36 14.52
C ARG A 660 21.81 6.90 14.20
N TYR A 661 20.53 6.54 14.24
CA TYR A 661 20.10 5.19 13.86
C TYR A 661 20.43 4.85 12.40
N LEU A 662 20.20 5.80 11.48
CA LEU A 662 20.54 5.61 10.07
C LEU A 662 22.05 5.41 9.86
N LYS A 663 22.89 6.16 10.59
CA LYS A 663 24.36 5.97 10.55
C LYS A 663 24.77 4.59 11.06
N LEU A 664 24.24 4.18 12.21
CA LEU A 664 24.52 2.86 12.78
C LEU A 664 24.14 1.73 11.83
N VAL A 665 22.99 1.87 11.16
CA VAL A 665 22.57 0.90 10.15
C VAL A 665 23.47 0.96 8.92
N ALA A 666 23.88 2.15 8.48
CA ALA A 666 24.80 2.31 7.35
C ALA A 666 26.15 1.62 7.63
N ASP A 667 26.70 1.83 8.82
CA ASP A 667 27.97 1.22 9.25
C ASP A 667 27.86 -0.30 9.33
N ALA A 668 26.76 -0.84 9.88
CA ALA A 668 26.51 -2.28 9.97
C ALA A 668 26.42 -2.97 8.59
N PHE A 669 26.12 -2.20 7.54
CA PHE A 669 26.08 -2.68 6.15
C PHE A 669 27.20 -2.09 5.27
N GLU A 670 28.30 -1.67 5.88
CA GLU A 670 29.54 -1.19 5.20
C GLU A 670 29.25 -0.06 4.19
N GLY A 671 28.36 0.86 4.53
CA GLY A 671 27.96 1.97 3.69
C GLY A 671 27.07 1.60 2.49
N SER A 672 26.62 0.34 2.37
CA SER A 672 25.69 -0.05 1.29
C SER A 672 24.34 0.63 1.46
N MET A 673 24.08 1.69 0.72
CA MET A 673 22.83 2.45 0.82
C MET A 673 21.58 1.59 0.57
N PRO A 674 21.52 0.68 -0.43
CA PRO A 674 20.34 -0.16 -0.61
C PRO A 674 20.07 -1.10 0.57
N LEU A 675 21.12 -1.68 1.18
CA LEU A 675 20.99 -2.53 2.36
C LEU A 675 20.59 -1.73 3.61
N ALA A 676 21.25 -0.60 3.84
CA ALA A 676 20.98 0.27 4.98
C ALA A 676 19.55 0.85 4.92
N THR A 677 19.14 1.33 3.74
CA THR A 677 17.76 1.84 3.53
C THR A 677 16.73 0.73 3.73
N ALA A 678 17.00 -0.50 3.26
CA ALA A 678 16.13 -1.64 3.50
C ALA A 678 16.06 -2.01 4.99
N ALA A 679 17.19 -1.94 5.70
CA ALA A 679 17.27 -2.21 7.12
C ALA A 679 16.55 -1.17 7.98
N TYR A 680 16.61 0.11 7.61
CA TYR A 680 15.87 1.16 8.31
C TYR A 680 14.36 0.89 8.31
N ASN A 681 13.79 0.48 7.18
CA ASN A 681 12.36 0.21 7.04
C ASN A 681 11.93 -1.18 7.57
N ALA A 682 12.68 -2.24 7.21
CA ALA A 682 12.28 -3.62 7.51
C ALA A 682 12.95 -4.22 8.75
N GLY A 683 13.93 -3.53 9.31
CA GLY A 683 14.80 -3.99 10.38
C GLY A 683 16.10 -4.65 9.88
N PRO A 684 17.20 -4.47 10.63
CA PRO A 684 18.55 -4.92 10.24
C PRO A 684 18.63 -6.44 10.00
N SER A 685 17.98 -7.22 10.84
CA SER A 685 17.99 -8.69 10.74
C SER A 685 17.41 -9.20 9.40
N ARG A 686 16.37 -8.55 8.87
CA ARG A 686 15.77 -8.92 7.57
C ARG A 686 16.70 -8.56 6.43
N SER A 687 17.26 -7.35 6.43
CA SER A 687 18.21 -6.92 5.40
C SER A 687 19.43 -7.85 5.35
N ALA A 688 19.99 -8.21 6.50
CA ALA A 688 21.07 -9.20 6.62
C ALA A 688 20.66 -10.57 6.06
N ALA A 689 19.47 -11.05 6.41
CA ALA A 689 18.94 -12.32 5.91
C ALA A 689 18.74 -12.31 4.38
N TRP A 690 18.28 -11.20 3.79
CA TRP A 690 18.15 -11.07 2.33
C TRP A 690 19.51 -11.06 1.65
N ARG A 691 20.51 -10.35 2.22
CA ARG A 691 21.89 -10.35 1.77
C ARG A 691 22.51 -11.76 1.79
N ALA A 692 22.29 -12.51 2.86
CA ALA A 692 22.79 -13.87 3.01
C ALA A 692 22.19 -14.90 2.04
N LYS A 693 21.03 -14.56 1.43
CA LYS A 693 20.40 -15.37 0.36
C LYS A 693 20.97 -15.09 -1.04
N LEU A 694 21.89 -14.16 -1.18
CA LEU A 694 22.59 -13.95 -2.43
C LEU A 694 23.62 -15.06 -2.61
N THR A 695 23.70 -15.65 -3.79
CA THR A 695 24.69 -16.67 -4.16
C THR A 695 25.86 -16.08 -4.94
N ARG A 696 25.72 -14.83 -5.36
CA ARG A 696 26.74 -14.03 -6.06
C ARG A 696 26.53 -12.56 -5.76
N ALA A 697 27.49 -11.73 -6.12
CA ALA A 697 27.33 -10.29 -6.14
C ALA A 697 26.24 -9.88 -7.15
N GLU A 698 25.33 -9.00 -6.73
CA GLU A 698 24.23 -8.49 -7.57
C GLU A 698 24.33 -6.98 -7.73
N GLU A 699 23.93 -6.47 -8.90
CA GLU A 699 23.71 -5.04 -9.09
C GLU A 699 22.70 -4.54 -8.05
N GLY A 700 22.94 -3.40 -7.40
CA GLY A 700 22.04 -2.86 -6.39
C GLY A 700 20.62 -2.59 -6.89
N ALA A 701 20.46 -2.31 -8.21
CA ALA A 701 19.14 -2.19 -8.83
C ALA A 701 18.37 -3.52 -8.85
N VAL A 702 19.06 -4.65 -9.09
CA VAL A 702 18.45 -6.00 -9.03
C VAL A 702 18.10 -6.35 -7.60
N PHE A 703 18.99 -6.09 -6.64
CA PHE A 703 18.71 -6.28 -5.22
C PHE A 703 17.47 -5.48 -4.81
N ALA A 704 17.42 -4.17 -5.10
CA ALA A 704 16.29 -3.31 -4.76
C ALA A 704 14.97 -3.81 -5.37
N GLU A 705 14.96 -4.29 -6.65
CA GLU A 705 13.75 -4.84 -7.28
C GLU A 705 13.33 -6.18 -6.70
N THR A 706 14.25 -6.96 -6.15
CA THR A 706 13.97 -8.32 -5.66
C THR A 706 13.77 -8.42 -4.15
N ILE A 707 13.72 -7.30 -3.43
CA ILE A 707 13.33 -7.28 -2.01
C ILE A 707 11.94 -7.91 -1.86
N PRO A 708 11.78 -8.93 -0.97
CA PRO A 708 10.52 -9.69 -0.87
C PRO A 708 9.33 -8.85 -0.43
N PHE A 709 9.54 -7.93 0.50
CA PHE A 709 8.49 -7.07 1.02
C PHE A 709 8.20 -5.93 0.03
N THR A 710 6.97 -5.86 -0.47
CA THR A 710 6.55 -4.85 -1.44
C THR A 710 6.75 -3.43 -0.91
N GLU A 711 6.39 -3.20 0.36
CA GLU A 711 6.60 -1.92 1.03
C GLU A 711 8.08 -1.54 1.04
N THR A 712 8.95 -2.41 1.55
CA THR A 712 10.39 -2.13 1.65
C THR A 712 11.05 -1.99 0.27
N ARG A 713 10.63 -2.79 -0.72
CA ARG A 713 11.09 -2.65 -2.11
C ARG A 713 10.80 -1.25 -2.65
N ASN A 714 9.54 -0.80 -2.54
CA ASN A 714 9.14 0.52 -2.99
C ASN A 714 9.81 1.63 -2.17
N TYR A 715 9.97 1.41 -0.87
CA TYR A 715 10.65 2.33 0.03
C TYR A 715 12.10 2.57 -0.40
N VAL A 716 12.89 1.52 -0.58
CA VAL A 716 14.30 1.62 -1.03
C VAL A 716 14.39 2.35 -2.36
N GLN A 717 13.58 1.98 -3.34
CA GLN A 717 13.57 2.63 -4.65
C GLN A 717 13.26 4.12 -4.55
N ARG A 718 12.27 4.50 -3.74
CA ARG A 718 11.86 5.90 -3.56
C ARG A 718 12.88 6.71 -2.78
N VAL A 719 13.40 6.20 -1.66
CA VAL A 719 14.42 6.90 -0.86
C VAL A 719 15.64 7.21 -1.71
N LEU A 720 16.16 6.21 -2.44
CA LEU A 720 17.37 6.41 -3.23
C LEU A 720 17.15 7.32 -4.46
N ALA A 721 15.98 7.27 -5.09
CA ALA A 721 15.63 8.25 -6.13
C ALA A 721 15.47 9.67 -5.54
N ASN A 722 14.83 9.81 -4.39
CA ASN A 722 14.72 11.09 -3.68
C ASN A 722 16.11 11.64 -3.33
N THR A 723 17.03 10.78 -2.85
CA THR A 723 18.41 11.16 -2.54
C THR A 723 19.10 11.82 -3.74
N VAL A 724 18.98 11.22 -4.93
CA VAL A 724 19.53 11.81 -6.16
C VAL A 724 18.96 13.20 -6.43
N HIS A 725 17.64 13.38 -6.26
CA HIS A 725 17.02 14.68 -6.46
C HIS A 725 17.44 15.72 -5.42
N TYR A 726 17.52 15.34 -4.14
CA TYR A 726 18.01 16.28 -3.11
C TYR A 726 19.50 16.58 -3.27
N ALA A 727 20.30 15.64 -3.74
CA ALA A 727 21.71 15.87 -4.01
C ALA A 727 21.95 16.98 -5.07
N SER A 728 20.99 17.20 -5.99
CA SER A 728 21.08 18.29 -6.95
C SER A 728 21.07 19.70 -6.32
N TYR A 729 20.60 19.84 -5.09
CA TYR A 729 20.68 21.10 -4.36
C TYR A 729 22.07 21.40 -3.78
N TYR A 730 22.90 20.36 -3.59
CA TYR A 730 24.22 20.48 -2.95
C TYR A 730 25.36 20.34 -3.95
N ASN A 731 25.09 19.82 -5.13
CA ASN A 731 26.12 19.55 -6.13
C ASN A 731 25.98 20.52 -7.33
N SER A 732 27.10 21.10 -7.75
CA SER A 732 27.17 21.83 -9.01
C SER A 732 26.94 20.88 -10.19
N ASP A 733 26.54 21.41 -11.35
CA ASP A 733 26.23 20.66 -12.59
C ASP A 733 27.31 19.63 -13.03
N LYS A 734 28.53 19.76 -12.52
CA LYS A 734 29.66 18.89 -12.82
C LYS A 734 29.74 17.61 -11.99
N ASN A 735 29.08 17.55 -10.83
CA ASN A 735 29.13 16.43 -9.87
C ASN A 735 27.77 15.82 -9.58
N VAL A 736 26.98 15.54 -10.60
CA VAL A 736 25.69 14.88 -10.44
C VAL A 736 25.88 13.46 -9.90
N ILE A 737 25.35 13.21 -8.70
CA ILE A 737 25.34 11.85 -8.12
C ILE A 737 24.43 10.96 -8.96
N LYS A 738 25.01 9.87 -9.50
CA LYS A 738 24.25 8.87 -10.27
C LYS A 738 23.56 7.88 -9.35
N LEU A 739 22.32 7.54 -9.66
CA LEU A 739 21.56 6.53 -8.93
C LEU A 739 22.26 5.17 -8.97
N SER A 740 22.81 4.77 -10.10
CA SER A 740 23.59 3.53 -10.22
C SER A 740 24.82 3.50 -9.32
N ALA A 741 25.47 4.65 -9.06
CA ALA A 741 26.62 4.75 -8.16
C ALA A 741 26.22 4.50 -6.70
N ILE A 742 25.13 5.12 -6.22
CA ILE A 742 24.65 4.90 -4.84
C ILE A 742 24.03 3.51 -4.63
N LEU A 743 23.49 2.92 -5.66
CA LEU A 743 23.02 1.53 -5.65
C LEU A 743 24.19 0.52 -5.57
N GLY A 744 25.26 0.78 -6.26
CA GLY A 744 26.46 -0.05 -6.25
C GLY A 744 26.20 -1.52 -6.54
N THR A 745 26.97 -2.36 -5.88
CA THR A 745 26.86 -3.83 -5.91
C THR A 745 26.67 -4.37 -4.51
N VAL A 746 25.68 -5.25 -4.34
CA VAL A 746 25.44 -5.95 -3.08
C VAL A 746 26.11 -7.32 -3.13
N THR A 747 27.12 -7.52 -2.28
CA THR A 747 27.85 -8.79 -2.17
C THR A 747 27.22 -9.70 -1.11
N PRO A 748 27.17 -11.03 -1.35
CA PRO A 748 26.68 -11.96 -0.35
C PRO A 748 27.57 -11.98 0.90
N LYS A 749 26.95 -12.06 2.07
CA LYS A 749 27.64 -12.34 3.33
C LYS A 749 26.79 -13.26 4.18
N PRO A 750 27.40 -14.16 4.99
CA PRO A 750 26.69 -14.95 5.98
C PRO A 750 25.83 -14.06 6.90
N ILE A 751 24.79 -14.62 7.46
CA ILE A 751 23.97 -13.90 8.45
C ILE A 751 24.89 -13.52 9.61
N GLN A 752 25.16 -12.24 9.74
CA GLN A 752 25.80 -11.68 10.93
C GLN A 752 24.70 -11.28 11.90
N ASN A 753 24.94 -11.56 13.18
CA ASN A 753 24.06 -11.06 14.22
C ASN A 753 24.27 -9.53 14.32
N VAL A 754 23.42 -8.78 13.65
CA VAL A 754 23.49 -7.32 13.69
C VAL A 754 22.91 -6.90 15.04
N ALA A 755 23.77 -6.47 15.96
CA ALA A 755 23.39 -6.04 17.31
C ALA A 755 22.68 -4.66 17.31
N LEU A 756 21.69 -4.50 16.43
CA LEU A 756 20.82 -3.32 16.33
C LEU A 756 19.38 -3.71 16.64
N PRO A 757 18.56 -2.78 17.20
CA PRO A 757 17.20 -3.05 17.65
C PRO A 757 16.21 -3.41 16.52
#